data_183091dd89d5e16d7a4f53ea858f6ec1
#
_entry.id   183091dd89d5e16d7a4f53ea858f6ec1
#
_cell.length_a   1.000
_cell.length_b   1.000
_cell.length_c   1.000
_cell.angle_alpha   90.00
_cell.angle_beta   90.00
_cell.angle_gamma   90.00
#
_symmetry.space_group_name_H-M   'P 1'
#
loop_
_entity.id
_entity.type
_entity.pdbx_description
1 polymer ?
#
loop_
_entity_poly.entity_id
_entity_poly.type
_entity_poly.pdbx_seq_one_letter_code
_entity_poly.pdbx_strand_id
1 'polypeptide(L)'
;MDVKMDNGSATQAGAMESASLIRHWVARILLYSSAWRAGWCRHEKRFENDEILELLGFLPSREARLRRPPQALERVIGEQPLEALLADEDLYQNVVKLGQRLSLTEAERRLLVFACYKDSSELLNNACCLVKGSSLRQLTSLLARIVDIPEKDVQAALKPSGVLRTTQLIRVNMASGFRGKDLSCMIEIEDELHESLHVPDASDAHLISLFYREADKANLGLQDYAELKDEVAMLSRLLTRSVQEGVKGINVLFYGPPGTGKSELAKVIGESLQMSMAFVPEEDRDGDALSVKGRMGRYNGCQRAIAHDPRTLAVFDEAEDCLCDSQFSIFMPSRRQTEKSSMTRVLENNPRPTIWISNRVDMDPAFLRRFTHVVHMDNPGPSQRERLVRAAMAGEQVSEGFLEQAIKLESLSPAVLHSSLHFSRLAADDKRDTESLVTHNLNARFQAMGVSERLKVEKHKGLPWRGECLRASEDVASLIDQINPEVSVRFCLHGAPGTGKTAWGRELAERIQRPLIVRQASDLLDMFVGGTEKHIAHAFEQAEREGAVLLIDEADSFISSRHNAQRSWEVSHVNQFLASLEQFNGIFVATTNLLERVDEAAMRRFDFVVRFDCLDEGGALLLLKDLADAYSIKLPSQNAQREMLQGMDMLTPGDFAAIYRRIRVLREPPDVGGLVDMLRDCLRYKKQPSQPIGFMTSLH
;
A
#
# COMPACT_ATOMS: atom_id res chain seq x y z
N MET A 1 40.02 34.87 8.56
CA MET A 1 40.25 35.88 7.52
C MET A 1 38.96 35.91 6.68
N ASP A 2 38.28 37.02 6.88
CA ASP A 2 36.90 37.29 6.45
C ASP A 2 36.74 37.25 4.94
N VAL A 3 35.63 36.61 4.49
CA VAL A 3 34.99 37.02 3.25
C VAL A 3 33.53 37.29 3.61
N LYS A 4 33.29 38.51 4.04
CA LYS A 4 31.95 39.13 3.94
C LYS A 4 31.76 39.43 2.46
N MET A 5 30.92 38.65 1.76
CA MET A 5 30.36 39.06 0.47
C MET A 5 29.06 39.85 0.69
N ASP A 6 29.07 40.95 0.04
CA ASP A 6 28.14 42.06 -0.05
C ASP A 6 26.78 41.57 -0.64
N ASN A 7 25.83 41.20 0.24
CA ASN A 7 24.44 40.88 -0.13
C ASN A 7 23.52 42.12 -0.08
N GLY A 8 24.08 43.32 0.05
CA GLY A 8 23.29 44.51 0.30
C GLY A 8 22.76 45.24 -0.93
N SER A 9 23.32 45.04 -2.13
CA SER A 9 22.94 45.82 -3.32
C SER A 9 21.84 45.20 -4.15
N ALA A 10 21.79 43.86 -4.27
CA ALA A 10 20.75 43.17 -5.02
C ALA A 10 19.39 43.19 -4.30
N THR A 11 19.41 43.10 -2.95
CA THR A 11 18.20 43.20 -2.13
C THR A 11 17.58 44.61 -2.14
N GLN A 12 18.38 45.64 -2.24
CA GLN A 12 17.84 47.01 -2.30
C GLN A 12 17.24 47.36 -3.67
N ALA A 13 17.79 46.88 -4.79
CA ALA A 13 17.23 47.09 -6.12
C ALA A 13 15.87 46.38 -6.28
N GLY A 14 15.78 45.12 -5.94
CA GLY A 14 14.54 44.36 -5.97
C GLY A 14 13.45 44.90 -5.04
N ALA A 15 13.83 45.45 -3.89
CA ALA A 15 12.87 46.10 -2.95
C ALA A 15 12.32 47.42 -3.52
N MET A 16 13.07 48.15 -4.34
CA MET A 16 12.60 49.36 -4.98
C MET A 16 11.69 49.08 -6.19
N GLU A 17 11.96 48.05 -6.99
CA GLU A 17 11.14 47.64 -8.14
C GLU A 17 9.76 47.11 -7.68
N SER A 18 9.72 46.23 -6.73
CA SER A 18 8.46 45.72 -6.14
C SER A 18 7.61 46.83 -5.51
N ALA A 19 8.23 47.87 -4.97
CA ALA A 19 7.51 49.01 -4.41
C ALA A 19 6.66 49.78 -5.46
N SER A 20 7.12 49.88 -6.70
CA SER A 20 6.38 50.52 -7.77
C SER A 20 5.13 49.74 -8.19
N LEU A 21 5.22 48.41 -8.24
CA LEU A 21 4.10 47.55 -8.57
C LEU A 21 3.06 47.52 -7.43
N ILE A 22 3.51 47.42 -6.18
CA ILE A 22 2.64 47.49 -4.99
C ILE A 22 1.91 48.83 -4.93
N ARG A 23 2.63 49.95 -5.15
CA ARG A 23 2.07 51.29 -5.22
C ARG A 23 0.97 51.39 -6.28
N HIS A 24 1.19 50.83 -7.46
CA HIS A 24 0.22 50.81 -8.56
C HIS A 24 -1.06 50.04 -8.18
N TRP A 25 -0.96 48.84 -7.57
CA TRP A 25 -2.10 48.07 -7.14
C TRP A 25 -2.86 48.72 -5.98
N VAL A 26 -2.15 49.24 -4.98
CA VAL A 26 -2.77 49.99 -3.88
C VAL A 26 -3.56 51.19 -4.43
N ALA A 27 -3.02 51.93 -5.38
CA ALA A 27 -3.73 53.04 -6.04
C ALA A 27 -5.01 52.57 -6.75
N ARG A 28 -4.96 51.41 -7.46
CA ARG A 28 -6.12 50.84 -8.13
C ARG A 28 -7.18 50.36 -7.13
N ILE A 29 -6.78 49.69 -6.02
CA ILE A 29 -7.68 49.27 -4.95
C ILE A 29 -8.42 50.46 -4.37
N LEU A 30 -7.73 51.52 -4.02
CA LEU A 30 -8.31 52.75 -3.42
C LEU A 30 -9.20 53.52 -4.41
N LEU A 31 -8.86 53.54 -5.68
CA LEU A 31 -9.64 54.24 -6.70
C LEU A 31 -10.92 53.50 -7.11
N TYR A 32 -10.82 52.18 -7.34
CA TYR A 32 -11.89 51.40 -7.92
C TYR A 32 -12.81 50.71 -6.92
N SER A 33 -12.49 50.80 -5.62
CA SER A 33 -13.29 50.21 -4.56
C SER A 33 -13.86 51.19 -3.55
N SER A 34 -14.50 50.67 -2.50
CA SER A 34 -14.92 51.48 -1.35
C SER A 34 -13.80 51.69 -0.30
N ALA A 35 -12.58 51.20 -0.57
CA ALA A 35 -11.48 51.18 0.38
C ALA A 35 -11.11 52.57 0.93
N TRP A 36 -11.07 53.56 0.06
CA TRP A 36 -10.83 54.94 0.49
C TRP A 36 -11.84 55.41 1.55
N ARG A 37 -13.15 55.10 1.36
CA ARG A 37 -14.20 55.45 2.33
C ARG A 37 -14.13 54.59 3.59
N ALA A 38 -13.72 53.38 3.47
CA ALA A 38 -13.59 52.47 4.59
C ALA A 38 -12.43 52.82 5.52
N GLY A 39 -11.29 53.27 4.94
CA GLY A 39 -10.14 53.76 5.70
C GLY A 39 -10.27 55.22 6.20
N TRP A 40 -11.39 55.89 5.87
CA TRP A 40 -11.60 57.28 6.28
C TRP A 40 -12.29 57.36 7.65
N CYS A 41 -11.56 57.86 8.68
CA CYS A 41 -12.09 58.02 10.01
C CYS A 41 -12.99 59.28 10.09
N ARG A 42 -14.23 59.08 10.57
CA ARG A 42 -15.20 60.18 10.76
C ARG A 42 -14.82 61.10 11.90
N HIS A 43 -14.15 60.59 12.93
CA HIS A 43 -13.80 61.33 14.12
C HIS A 43 -12.61 62.29 13.85
N GLU A 44 -11.57 61.73 13.22
CA GLU A 44 -10.36 62.47 12.88
C GLU A 44 -10.49 63.26 11.54
N LYS A 45 -11.53 63.00 10.78
CA LYS A 45 -11.79 63.58 9.46
C LYS A 45 -10.62 63.39 8.48
N ARG A 46 -9.95 62.20 8.56
CA ARG A 46 -8.83 61.86 7.68
C ARG A 46 -8.82 60.38 7.37
N PHE A 47 -8.00 60.00 6.39
CA PHE A 47 -7.65 58.59 6.10
C PHE A 47 -6.65 58.13 7.19
N GLU A 48 -6.88 56.97 7.79
CA GLU A 48 -6.16 56.53 8.99
C GLU A 48 -4.80 55.86 8.74
N ASN A 49 -4.56 55.35 7.50
CA ASN A 49 -3.32 54.62 7.19
C ASN A 49 -2.29 55.56 6.53
N ASP A 50 -1.40 56.13 7.35
CA ASP A 50 -0.38 57.04 6.91
C ASP A 50 0.70 56.37 6.04
N GLU A 51 1.01 55.06 6.25
CA GLU A 51 1.98 54.31 5.46
C GLU A 51 1.50 54.11 4.03
N ILE A 52 0.21 53.83 3.82
CA ILE A 52 -0.40 53.77 2.48
C ILE A 52 -0.30 55.12 1.78
N LEU A 53 -0.49 56.24 2.49
CA LEU A 53 -0.37 57.57 1.93
C LEU A 53 1.08 57.89 1.55
N GLU A 54 2.05 57.53 2.37
CA GLU A 54 3.47 57.66 2.10
C GLU A 54 3.91 56.85 0.87
N LEU A 55 3.48 55.57 0.79
CA LEU A 55 3.72 54.75 -0.40
C LEU A 55 3.21 55.42 -1.67
N LEU A 56 2.06 56.07 -1.63
CA LEU A 56 1.48 56.77 -2.77
C LEU A 56 2.15 58.10 -3.07
N GLY A 57 3.05 58.58 -2.19
CA GLY A 57 3.69 59.88 -2.28
C GLY A 57 2.75 61.03 -1.93
N PHE A 58 1.74 60.78 -1.09
CA PHE A 58 0.77 61.78 -0.64
C PHE A 58 1.20 62.39 0.70
N LEU A 59 0.89 63.66 0.86
CA LEU A 59 1.12 64.35 2.14
C LEU A 59 -0.04 64.03 3.10
N PRO A 60 0.20 63.39 4.28
CA PRO A 60 -0.85 63.08 5.25
C PRO A 60 -1.67 64.27 5.69
N SER A 61 -1.09 65.48 5.63
CA SER A 61 -1.76 66.71 6.02
C SER A 61 -2.80 67.24 5.03
N ARG A 62 -2.72 66.89 3.77
CA ARG A 62 -3.56 67.42 2.68
C ARG A 62 -4.51 66.37 2.11
N GLU A 63 -3.96 65.33 1.53
CA GLU A 63 -4.72 64.29 0.82
C GLU A 63 -5.51 63.41 1.76
N ALA A 64 -4.99 63.12 2.94
CA ALA A 64 -5.68 62.35 3.97
C ALA A 64 -7.05 62.94 4.41
N ARG A 65 -7.26 64.24 4.24
CA ARG A 65 -8.52 64.93 4.60
C ARG A 65 -9.60 64.87 3.52
N LEU A 66 -9.32 64.30 2.39
CA LEU A 66 -10.27 64.19 1.28
C LEU A 66 -11.28 63.04 1.53
N ARG A 67 -12.56 63.32 1.47
CA ARG A 67 -13.61 62.28 1.59
C ARG A 67 -13.75 61.39 0.36
N ARG A 68 -13.23 61.81 -0.76
CA ARG A 68 -13.21 61.06 -2.04
C ARG A 68 -11.78 60.78 -2.41
N PRO A 69 -11.54 59.67 -3.17
CA PRO A 69 -10.21 59.37 -3.66
C PRO A 69 -9.61 60.58 -4.41
N PRO A 70 -8.36 60.97 -4.13
CA PRO A 70 -7.71 62.05 -4.84
C PRO A 70 -7.56 61.73 -6.30
N GLN A 71 -7.71 62.76 -7.20
CA GLN A 71 -7.40 62.61 -8.64
C GLN A 71 -5.93 62.24 -8.87
N ALA A 72 -5.07 62.52 -7.91
CA ALA A 72 -3.67 62.08 -7.93
C ALA A 72 -3.48 60.56 -8.03
N LEU A 73 -4.45 59.72 -7.59
CA LEU A 73 -4.41 58.27 -7.79
C LEU A 73 -4.42 57.88 -9.27
N GLU A 74 -5.19 58.62 -10.11
CA GLU A 74 -5.22 58.40 -11.54
C GLU A 74 -3.85 58.70 -12.17
N ARG A 75 -3.11 59.68 -11.63
CA ARG A 75 -1.74 59.97 -12.09
C ARG A 75 -0.78 58.86 -11.74
N VAL A 76 -0.84 58.35 -10.51
CA VAL A 76 -0.02 57.19 -10.07
C VAL A 76 -0.25 55.98 -10.98
N ILE A 77 -1.51 55.69 -11.33
CA ILE A 77 -1.84 54.60 -12.25
C ILE A 77 -1.35 54.87 -13.68
N GLY A 78 -1.35 56.14 -14.09
CA GLY A 78 -0.91 56.58 -15.44
C GLY A 78 0.60 56.77 -15.59
N GLU A 79 1.40 56.73 -14.50
CA GLU A 79 2.87 56.91 -14.56
C GLU A 79 3.53 55.80 -15.40
N GLN A 80 3.12 54.55 -15.20
CA GLN A 80 3.60 53.41 -15.96
C GLN A 80 2.46 52.40 -16.18
N PRO A 81 2.38 51.76 -17.36
CA PRO A 81 1.43 50.69 -17.59
C PRO A 81 1.76 49.46 -16.74
N LEU A 82 0.73 48.77 -16.22
CA LEU A 82 0.90 47.58 -15.37
C LEU A 82 1.75 46.48 -16.03
N GLU A 83 1.65 46.32 -17.34
CA GLU A 83 2.45 45.35 -18.10
C GLU A 83 3.95 45.61 -18.02
N ALA A 84 4.37 46.86 -18.06
CA ALA A 84 5.78 47.25 -17.93
C ALA A 84 6.28 46.94 -16.50
N LEU A 85 5.48 47.30 -15.49
CA LEU A 85 5.83 47.03 -14.09
C LEU A 85 5.93 45.52 -13.79
N LEU A 86 5.05 44.69 -14.39
CA LEU A 86 5.09 43.24 -14.24
C LEU A 86 6.30 42.63 -14.96
N ALA A 87 6.66 43.16 -16.14
CA ALA A 87 7.77 42.61 -16.94
C ALA A 87 9.13 42.69 -16.23
N ASP A 88 9.33 43.70 -15.37
CA ASP A 88 10.57 43.91 -14.62
C ASP A 88 10.68 43.06 -13.34
N GLU A 89 9.62 42.33 -12.97
CA GLU A 89 9.58 41.53 -11.72
C GLU A 89 9.99 40.06 -11.94
N ASP A 90 10.98 39.58 -11.20
CA ASP A 90 11.45 38.19 -11.23
C ASP A 90 10.31 37.20 -10.95
N LEU A 91 9.46 37.52 -9.96
CA LEU A 91 8.30 36.70 -9.62
C LEU A 91 7.36 36.54 -10.83
N TYR A 92 7.11 37.61 -11.59
CA TYR A 92 6.28 37.52 -12.79
C TYR A 92 6.93 36.64 -13.85
N GLN A 93 8.25 36.72 -14.04
CA GLN A 93 8.98 35.84 -14.95
C GLN A 93 8.85 34.36 -14.55
N ASN A 94 8.97 34.05 -13.26
CA ASN A 94 8.75 32.70 -12.76
C ASN A 94 7.31 32.24 -12.99
N VAL A 95 6.32 33.10 -12.78
CA VAL A 95 4.91 32.77 -13.07
C VAL A 95 4.70 32.59 -14.59
N VAL A 96 5.40 33.31 -15.45
CA VAL A 96 5.35 33.11 -16.91
C VAL A 96 5.94 31.72 -17.26
N LYS A 97 7.11 31.35 -16.71
CA LYS A 97 7.72 30.01 -16.90
C LYS A 97 6.75 28.89 -16.45
N LEU A 98 6.23 28.99 -15.24
CA LEU A 98 5.24 28.05 -14.72
C LEU A 98 3.97 28.04 -15.60
N GLY A 99 3.51 29.22 -16.02
CA GLY A 99 2.33 29.37 -16.87
C GLY A 99 2.46 28.71 -18.24
N GLN A 100 3.65 28.69 -18.83
CA GLN A 100 3.92 27.96 -20.06
C GLN A 100 3.75 26.47 -19.88
N ARG A 101 4.25 25.91 -18.75
CA ARG A 101 4.12 24.50 -18.43
C ARG A 101 2.69 24.07 -18.12
N LEU A 102 1.96 24.88 -17.35
CA LEU A 102 0.58 24.58 -16.93
C LEU A 102 -0.49 25.10 -17.90
N SER A 103 -0.09 25.77 -18.98
CA SER A 103 -0.99 26.45 -19.95
C SER A 103 -1.89 27.49 -19.27
N LEU A 104 -1.32 28.33 -18.41
CA LEU A 104 -2.05 29.43 -17.76
C LEU A 104 -2.32 30.58 -18.73
N THR A 105 -3.54 31.10 -18.69
CA THR A 105 -3.94 32.31 -19.40
C THR A 105 -3.29 33.53 -18.75
N GLU A 106 -3.28 34.67 -19.46
CA GLU A 106 -2.77 35.93 -18.91
C GLU A 106 -3.53 36.35 -17.64
N ALA A 107 -4.83 36.15 -17.61
CA ALA A 107 -5.65 36.43 -16.42
C ALA A 107 -5.22 35.59 -15.22
N GLU A 108 -4.97 34.30 -15.43
CA GLU A 108 -4.51 33.38 -14.38
C GLU A 108 -3.12 33.74 -13.87
N ARG A 109 -2.21 34.14 -14.77
CA ARG A 109 -0.86 34.59 -14.39
C ARG A 109 -0.90 35.85 -13.53
N ARG A 110 -1.61 36.89 -13.97
CA ARG A 110 -1.72 38.15 -13.21
C ARG A 110 -2.42 37.97 -11.87
N LEU A 111 -3.45 37.11 -11.79
CA LEU A 111 -4.11 36.79 -10.52
C LEU A 111 -3.16 36.08 -9.56
N LEU A 112 -2.32 35.20 -10.08
CA LEU A 112 -1.33 34.47 -9.27
C LEU A 112 -0.28 35.41 -8.71
N VAL A 113 0.28 36.29 -9.55
CA VAL A 113 1.24 37.33 -9.14
C VAL A 113 0.63 38.27 -8.09
N PHE A 114 -0.60 38.74 -8.33
CA PHE A 114 -1.30 39.57 -7.35
C PHE A 114 -1.49 38.85 -5.99
N ALA A 115 -1.84 37.59 -6.02
CA ALA A 115 -1.98 36.79 -4.79
C ALA A 115 -0.65 36.66 -4.02
N CYS A 116 0.47 36.40 -4.74
CA CYS A 116 1.79 36.36 -4.14
C CYS A 116 2.16 37.68 -3.45
N TYR A 117 2.06 38.80 -4.16
CA TYR A 117 2.40 40.09 -3.57
C TYR A 117 1.45 40.51 -2.46
N LYS A 118 0.19 40.13 -2.51
CA LYS A 118 -0.77 40.36 -1.41
C LYS A 118 -0.31 39.71 -0.13
N ASP A 119 0.23 38.47 -0.20
CA ASP A 119 0.69 37.76 0.99
C ASP A 119 2.10 38.21 1.44
N SER A 120 2.96 38.70 0.53
CA SER A 120 4.30 39.20 0.86
C SER A 120 4.30 40.66 1.36
N SER A 121 3.33 41.50 0.96
CA SER A 121 3.31 42.93 1.27
C SER A 121 2.23 43.29 2.27
N GLU A 122 2.64 43.72 3.45
CA GLU A 122 1.72 44.20 4.49
C GLU A 122 0.88 45.40 3.99
N LEU A 123 1.47 46.32 3.23
CA LEU A 123 0.75 47.49 2.71
C LEU A 123 -0.33 47.09 1.71
N LEU A 124 -0.04 46.15 0.79
CA LEU A 124 -1.01 45.66 -0.17
C LEU A 124 -2.11 44.85 0.54
N ASN A 125 -1.76 44.03 1.50
CA ASN A 125 -2.70 43.28 2.33
C ASN A 125 -3.62 44.21 3.13
N ASN A 126 -3.06 45.25 3.77
CA ASN A 126 -3.82 46.28 4.49
C ASN A 126 -4.81 47.01 3.57
N ALA A 127 -4.40 47.33 2.33
CA ALA A 127 -5.31 47.92 1.35
C ALA A 127 -6.44 46.93 0.95
N CYS A 128 -6.16 45.65 0.82
CA CYS A 128 -7.15 44.58 0.59
C CYS A 128 -8.15 44.43 1.75
N CYS A 129 -7.71 44.54 3.02
CA CYS A 129 -8.56 44.50 4.19
C CYS A 129 -9.60 45.62 4.25
N LEU A 130 -9.32 46.79 3.62
CA LEU A 130 -10.27 47.88 3.53
C LEU A 130 -11.44 47.62 2.55
N VAL A 131 -11.32 46.59 1.68
CA VAL A 131 -12.33 46.23 0.70
C VAL A 131 -13.30 45.23 1.25
N LYS A 132 -14.44 45.67 1.75
CA LYS A 132 -15.50 44.77 2.24
C LYS A 132 -16.38 44.34 1.05
N GLY A 133 -16.36 43.03 0.77
CA GLY A 133 -17.16 42.47 -0.31
C GLY A 133 -18.59 42.20 0.11
N SER A 134 -19.53 42.45 -0.79
CA SER A 134 -20.94 42.11 -0.63
C SER A 134 -21.38 40.96 -1.54
N SER A 135 -20.68 40.73 -2.64
CA SER A 135 -20.95 39.60 -3.55
C SER A 135 -19.70 39.18 -4.34
N LEU A 136 -19.67 37.90 -4.76
CA LEU A 136 -18.63 37.38 -5.65
C LEU A 136 -18.48 38.22 -6.92
N ARG A 137 -19.58 38.60 -7.53
CA ARG A 137 -19.58 39.39 -8.78
C ARG A 137 -18.89 40.75 -8.60
N GLN A 138 -19.14 41.43 -7.49
CA GLN A 138 -18.51 42.71 -7.20
C GLN A 138 -16.99 42.55 -6.99
N LEU A 139 -16.58 41.49 -6.27
CA LEU A 139 -15.16 41.19 -6.04
C LEU A 139 -14.45 40.82 -7.35
N THR A 140 -15.10 40.02 -8.21
CA THR A 140 -14.53 39.65 -9.51
C THR A 140 -14.39 40.87 -10.41
N SER A 141 -15.39 41.75 -10.44
CA SER A 141 -15.32 43.02 -11.19
C SER A 141 -14.22 43.94 -10.66
N LEU A 142 -14.02 43.99 -9.34
CA LEU A 142 -12.93 44.77 -8.75
C LEU A 142 -11.56 44.17 -9.09
N LEU A 143 -11.39 42.83 -8.92
CA LEU A 143 -10.15 42.15 -9.28
C LEU A 143 -9.80 42.39 -10.74
N ALA A 144 -10.78 42.35 -11.64
CA ALA A 144 -10.57 42.65 -13.08
C ALA A 144 -9.93 44.03 -13.28
N ARG A 145 -10.38 45.02 -12.51
CA ARG A 145 -9.81 46.39 -12.56
C ARG A 145 -8.45 46.49 -11.89
N ILE A 146 -8.20 45.73 -10.81
CA ILE A 146 -6.91 45.71 -10.10
C ILE A 146 -5.83 45.12 -11.00
N VAL A 147 -6.08 43.92 -11.55
CA VAL A 147 -5.09 43.19 -12.37
C VAL A 147 -5.11 43.58 -13.85
N ASP A 148 -5.97 44.51 -14.25
CA ASP A 148 -6.10 45.07 -15.61
C ASP A 148 -6.42 44.01 -16.66
N ILE A 149 -7.46 43.24 -16.42
CA ILE A 149 -7.91 42.14 -17.29
C ILE A 149 -9.44 42.21 -17.44
N PRO A 150 -10.00 41.84 -18.62
CA PRO A 150 -11.45 41.78 -18.80
C PRO A 150 -12.16 40.93 -17.74
N GLU A 151 -13.29 41.41 -17.21
CA GLU A 151 -14.03 40.74 -16.14
C GLU A 151 -14.41 39.31 -16.50
N LYS A 152 -14.76 39.04 -17.77
CA LYS A 152 -15.08 37.67 -18.25
C LYS A 152 -13.92 36.68 -18.08
N ASP A 153 -12.68 37.16 -18.24
CA ASP A 153 -11.49 36.31 -18.19
C ASP A 153 -11.11 36.03 -16.73
N VAL A 154 -11.27 37.01 -15.83
CA VAL A 154 -11.12 36.85 -14.38
C VAL A 154 -12.21 35.87 -13.84
N GLN A 155 -13.45 36.01 -14.32
CA GLN A 155 -14.53 35.08 -13.98
C GLN A 155 -14.21 33.64 -14.41
N ALA A 156 -13.65 33.48 -15.61
CA ALA A 156 -13.23 32.17 -16.11
C ALA A 156 -12.10 31.57 -15.25
N ALA A 157 -11.08 32.36 -14.91
CA ALA A 157 -9.93 31.94 -14.09
C ALA A 157 -10.33 31.49 -12.66
N LEU A 158 -11.33 32.14 -12.06
CA LEU A 158 -11.80 31.85 -10.70
C LEU A 158 -12.91 30.78 -10.63
N LYS A 159 -13.35 30.22 -11.75
CA LYS A 159 -14.33 29.11 -11.74
C LYS A 159 -13.79 27.89 -10.97
N PRO A 160 -14.67 27.11 -10.32
CA PRO A 160 -14.26 25.86 -9.66
C PRO A 160 -13.50 24.87 -10.58
N SER A 161 -13.81 24.90 -11.88
CA SER A 161 -13.13 24.10 -12.91
C SER A 161 -11.92 24.80 -13.55
N GLY A 162 -11.60 26.03 -13.14
CA GLY A 162 -10.44 26.80 -13.62
C GLY A 162 -9.12 26.18 -13.15
N VAL A 163 -8.04 26.48 -13.89
CA VAL A 163 -6.73 25.90 -13.61
C VAL A 163 -6.25 26.25 -12.21
N LEU A 164 -6.30 27.53 -11.84
CA LEU A 164 -5.84 28.02 -10.53
C LEU A 164 -6.46 27.27 -9.34
N ARG A 165 -7.72 26.87 -9.46
CA ARG A 165 -8.44 26.15 -8.39
C ARG A 165 -8.29 24.65 -8.44
N THR A 166 -8.24 24.05 -9.63
CA THR A 166 -8.07 22.61 -9.79
C THR A 166 -6.66 22.14 -9.46
N THR A 167 -5.66 22.99 -9.69
CA THR A 167 -4.26 22.74 -9.32
C THR A 167 -3.90 23.24 -7.91
N GLN A 168 -4.85 23.84 -7.20
CA GLN A 168 -4.66 24.47 -5.88
C GLN A 168 -3.59 25.61 -5.87
N LEU A 169 -3.23 26.18 -7.02
CA LEU A 169 -2.35 27.34 -7.07
C LEU A 169 -2.94 28.54 -6.31
N ILE A 170 -4.26 28.68 -6.37
CA ILE A 170 -4.99 29.67 -5.59
C ILE A 170 -6.17 29.01 -4.89
N ARG A 171 -6.32 29.24 -3.61
CA ARG A 171 -7.50 28.92 -2.82
C ARG A 171 -8.46 30.11 -2.83
N VAL A 172 -9.71 29.86 -3.23
CA VAL A 172 -10.75 30.90 -3.24
C VAL A 172 -11.76 30.55 -2.15
N ASN A 173 -11.78 31.35 -1.09
CA ASN A 173 -12.66 31.16 0.05
C ASN A 173 -14.05 31.78 -0.20
N MET A 174 -14.98 30.92 -0.64
CA MET A 174 -16.35 31.30 -1.01
C MET A 174 -17.40 30.78 -0.01
N ALA A 175 -17.03 30.42 1.21
CA ALA A 175 -17.95 29.79 2.17
C ALA A 175 -19.16 30.71 2.48
N SER A 176 -20.32 30.11 2.59
CA SER A 176 -21.61 30.71 2.96
C SER A 176 -21.52 31.44 4.29
N GLY A 177 -21.30 32.73 4.25
CA GLY A 177 -21.06 33.58 5.42
C GLY A 177 -20.29 34.84 5.07
N PHE A 178 -20.27 35.20 3.81
CA PHE A 178 -19.46 36.28 3.21
C PHE A 178 -19.76 37.72 3.74
N ARG A 179 -20.76 37.88 4.62
CA ARG A 179 -21.04 39.16 5.22
C ARG A 179 -19.93 39.50 6.22
N GLY A 180 -18.97 40.32 5.79
CA GLY A 180 -17.90 40.88 6.62
C GLY A 180 -16.49 40.39 6.31
N LYS A 181 -16.27 39.53 5.30
CA LYS A 181 -14.92 39.20 4.82
C LYS A 181 -14.46 40.23 3.81
N ASP A 182 -13.19 40.58 3.84
CA ASP A 182 -12.52 41.49 2.96
C ASP A 182 -11.80 40.78 1.80
N LEU A 183 -11.21 41.53 0.88
CA LEU A 183 -10.52 40.99 -0.30
C LEU A 183 -9.27 40.18 0.12
N SER A 184 -8.64 40.46 1.26
CA SER A 184 -7.44 39.79 1.72
C SER A 184 -7.69 38.28 1.99
N CYS A 185 -8.87 37.93 2.54
CA CYS A 185 -9.26 36.58 2.86
C CYS A 185 -9.87 35.81 1.68
N MET A 186 -10.09 36.45 0.53
CA MET A 186 -10.77 35.85 -0.60
C MET A 186 -9.88 34.95 -1.42
N ILE A 187 -8.64 35.34 -1.62
CA ILE A 187 -7.65 34.69 -2.46
C ILE A 187 -6.44 34.40 -1.57
N GLU A 188 -6.12 33.13 -1.43
CA GLU A 188 -4.96 32.65 -0.69
C GLU A 188 -4.08 31.82 -1.61
N ILE A 189 -2.78 31.92 -1.46
CA ILE A 189 -1.78 31.08 -2.12
C ILE A 189 -1.21 30.09 -1.10
N GLU A 190 -0.73 28.97 -1.54
CA GLU A 190 -0.05 27.98 -0.70
C GLU A 190 1.39 28.44 -0.42
N ASP A 191 1.84 28.30 0.85
CA ASP A 191 3.13 28.84 1.29
C ASP A 191 4.30 28.29 0.47
N GLU A 192 4.33 26.98 0.21
CA GLU A 192 5.37 26.34 -0.61
C GLU A 192 5.44 26.89 -2.03
N LEU A 193 4.28 27.14 -2.66
CA LEU A 193 4.21 27.75 -3.98
C LEU A 193 4.69 29.22 -3.93
N HIS A 194 4.25 29.94 -2.91
CA HIS A 194 4.65 31.32 -2.68
C HIS A 194 6.18 31.44 -2.58
N GLU A 195 6.81 30.63 -1.74
CA GLU A 195 8.27 30.61 -1.57
C GLU A 195 8.98 30.24 -2.88
N SER A 196 8.47 29.20 -3.58
CA SER A 196 9.08 28.74 -4.83
C SER A 196 9.06 29.79 -5.94
N LEU A 197 8.00 30.59 -6.00
CA LEU A 197 7.87 31.66 -7.00
C LEU A 197 8.74 32.88 -6.68
N HIS A 198 9.15 33.10 -5.42
CA HIS A 198 10.03 34.18 -5.01
C HIS A 198 11.53 33.88 -5.17
N VAL A 199 11.90 32.64 -5.54
CA VAL A 199 13.29 32.31 -5.82
C VAL A 199 13.74 33.05 -7.06
N PRO A 200 14.79 33.91 -6.99
CA PRO A 200 15.27 34.66 -8.15
C PRO A 200 15.67 33.72 -9.30
N ASP A 201 15.19 34.00 -10.50
CA ASP A 201 15.43 33.20 -11.71
C ASP A 201 15.25 31.68 -11.52
N ALA A 202 14.14 31.28 -10.87
CA ALA A 202 13.85 29.88 -10.61
C ALA A 202 13.89 29.06 -11.89
N SER A 203 14.56 27.88 -11.83
CA SER A 203 14.59 26.96 -12.97
C SER A 203 13.24 26.29 -13.19
N ASP A 204 12.95 25.88 -14.43
CA ASP A 204 11.76 25.10 -14.77
C ASP A 204 11.63 23.86 -13.87
N ALA A 205 12.75 23.15 -13.66
CA ALA A 205 12.76 21.96 -12.81
C ALA A 205 12.35 22.27 -11.36
N HIS A 206 12.81 23.41 -10.81
CA HIS A 206 12.43 23.87 -9.47
C HIS A 206 10.93 24.15 -9.36
N LEU A 207 10.36 24.86 -10.33
CA LEU A 207 8.93 25.20 -10.34
C LEU A 207 8.02 23.98 -10.54
N ILE A 208 8.48 23.02 -11.35
CA ILE A 208 7.72 21.80 -11.66
C ILE A 208 7.80 20.78 -10.51
N SER A 209 8.89 20.77 -9.72
CA SER A 209 9.07 19.85 -8.59
C SER A 209 7.96 19.95 -7.55
N LEU A 210 7.20 21.04 -7.53
CA LEU A 210 5.97 21.20 -6.75
C LEU A 210 4.89 20.17 -7.14
N PHE A 211 4.83 19.75 -8.39
CA PHE A 211 3.74 18.93 -8.92
C PHE A 211 4.13 17.48 -9.12
N TYR A 212 5.39 17.21 -9.42
CA TYR A 212 5.90 15.83 -9.53
C TYR A 212 7.41 15.78 -9.38
N ARG A 213 7.90 14.59 -9.05
CA ARG A 213 9.32 14.22 -9.06
C ARG A 213 9.52 13.15 -10.11
N GLU A 214 10.60 13.22 -10.86
CA GLU A 214 10.98 12.15 -11.76
C GLU A 214 11.42 10.94 -10.94
N ALA A 215 11.07 9.74 -11.40
CA ALA A 215 11.47 8.51 -10.74
C ALA A 215 12.98 8.32 -10.80
N ASP A 216 13.55 7.84 -9.71
CA ASP A 216 14.88 7.25 -9.71
C ASP A 216 14.87 5.96 -10.53
N LYS A 217 16.07 5.51 -10.92
CA LYS A 217 16.22 4.22 -11.60
C LYS A 217 15.61 3.09 -10.80
N ALA A 218 14.98 2.15 -11.50
CA ALA A 218 14.44 0.95 -10.88
C ALA A 218 15.60 0.10 -10.27
N ASN A 219 15.34 -0.45 -9.09
CA ASN A 219 16.28 -1.39 -8.44
C ASN A 219 16.05 -2.83 -8.89
N LEU A 220 14.88 -3.13 -9.47
CA LEU A 220 14.46 -4.44 -9.97
C LEU A 220 14.37 -4.41 -11.49
N GLY A 221 14.38 -5.58 -12.12
CA GLY A 221 14.21 -5.74 -13.55
C GLY A 221 12.94 -6.50 -13.93
N LEU A 222 12.60 -6.56 -15.22
CA LEU A 222 11.43 -7.32 -15.72
C LEU A 222 11.47 -8.81 -15.34
N GLN A 223 12.66 -9.37 -15.15
CA GLN A 223 12.85 -10.76 -14.72
C GLN A 223 12.34 -11.04 -13.31
N ASP A 224 12.31 -10.02 -12.45
CA ASP A 224 11.84 -10.14 -11.07
C ASP A 224 10.30 -10.22 -11.02
N TYR A 225 9.63 -9.84 -12.11
CA TYR A 225 8.18 -9.90 -12.30
C TYR A 225 7.78 -10.96 -13.34
N ALA A 226 8.48 -12.10 -13.40
CA ALA A 226 8.27 -13.14 -14.41
C ALA A 226 6.80 -13.67 -14.42
N GLU A 227 6.14 -13.73 -13.28
CA GLU A 227 4.73 -14.16 -13.16
C GLU A 227 3.74 -13.15 -13.76
N LEU A 228 4.13 -11.88 -13.83
CA LEU A 228 3.35 -10.80 -14.43
C LEU A 228 3.78 -10.49 -15.86
N LYS A 229 4.56 -11.37 -16.51
CA LYS A 229 5.14 -11.12 -17.84
C LYS A 229 4.11 -10.78 -18.92
N ASP A 230 3.03 -11.53 -18.96
CA ASP A 230 1.96 -11.31 -19.93
C ASP A 230 1.19 -10.04 -19.62
N GLU A 231 0.94 -9.77 -18.34
CA GLU A 231 0.33 -8.56 -17.80
C GLU A 231 1.15 -7.33 -18.16
N VAL A 232 2.44 -7.35 -17.89
CA VAL A 232 3.39 -6.26 -18.21
C VAL A 232 3.46 -6.04 -19.71
N ALA A 233 3.47 -7.10 -20.53
CA ALA A 233 3.47 -6.98 -21.99
C ALA A 233 2.16 -6.35 -22.51
N MET A 234 1.01 -6.66 -21.89
CA MET A 234 -0.28 -6.07 -22.23
C MET A 234 -0.33 -4.59 -21.83
N LEU A 235 0.10 -4.27 -20.61
CA LEU A 235 0.20 -2.89 -20.10
C LEU A 235 1.12 -2.03 -20.96
N SER A 236 2.27 -2.55 -21.32
CA SER A 236 3.24 -1.86 -22.18
C SER A 236 2.61 -1.46 -23.51
N ARG A 237 1.85 -2.36 -24.13
CA ARG A 237 1.11 -2.07 -25.37
C ARG A 237 0.01 -1.04 -25.16
N LEU A 238 -0.77 -1.17 -24.07
CA LEU A 238 -1.83 -0.21 -23.70
C LEU A 238 -1.26 1.20 -23.54
N LEU A 239 -0.22 1.34 -22.71
CA LEU A 239 0.39 2.65 -22.39
C LEU A 239 1.02 3.28 -23.65
N THR A 240 1.75 2.51 -24.44
CA THR A 240 2.38 3.00 -25.67
C THR A 240 1.33 3.51 -26.67
N ARG A 241 0.29 2.72 -26.96
CA ARG A 241 -0.76 3.10 -27.90
C ARG A 241 -1.56 4.31 -27.41
N SER A 242 -1.94 4.32 -26.14
CA SER A 242 -2.71 5.43 -25.58
C SER A 242 -1.97 6.77 -25.65
N VAL A 243 -0.65 6.75 -25.47
CA VAL A 243 0.20 7.94 -25.64
C VAL A 243 0.27 8.35 -27.11
N GLN A 244 0.47 7.40 -28.03
CA GLN A 244 0.58 7.66 -29.48
C GLN A 244 -0.73 8.20 -30.07
N GLU A 245 -1.85 7.66 -29.63
CA GLU A 245 -3.19 8.04 -30.12
C GLU A 245 -3.78 9.24 -29.33
N GLY A 246 -3.12 9.72 -28.27
CA GLY A 246 -3.59 10.81 -27.44
C GLY A 246 -4.90 10.50 -26.72
N VAL A 247 -5.12 9.23 -26.32
CA VAL A 247 -6.33 8.79 -25.64
C VAL A 247 -6.33 9.32 -24.21
N LYS A 248 -7.43 10.01 -23.84
CA LYS A 248 -7.63 10.52 -22.48
C LYS A 248 -8.31 9.49 -21.58
N GLY A 249 -8.17 9.66 -20.28
CA GLY A 249 -8.88 8.83 -19.30
C GLY A 249 -8.28 7.44 -19.11
N ILE A 250 -7.03 7.22 -19.49
CA ILE A 250 -6.34 5.94 -19.27
C ILE A 250 -5.78 5.89 -17.86
N ASN A 251 -6.33 4.99 -17.05
CA ASN A 251 -5.93 4.78 -15.66
C ASN A 251 -5.67 3.29 -15.42
N VAL A 252 -4.52 2.98 -14.86
CA VAL A 252 -4.14 1.62 -14.45
C VAL A 252 -4.01 1.60 -12.94
N LEU A 253 -4.61 0.62 -12.29
CA LEU A 253 -4.54 0.45 -10.83
C LEU A 253 -3.63 -0.73 -10.49
N PHE A 254 -2.58 -0.49 -9.69
CA PHE A 254 -1.81 -1.53 -9.02
C PHE A 254 -2.25 -1.60 -7.57
N TYR A 255 -2.76 -2.74 -7.12
CA TYR A 255 -3.19 -2.89 -5.74
C TYR A 255 -2.68 -4.19 -5.13
N GLY A 256 -2.60 -4.23 -3.80
CA GLY A 256 -2.16 -5.40 -3.04
C GLY A 256 -1.39 -5.02 -1.76
N PRO A 257 -0.89 -5.97 -0.99
CA PRO A 257 -0.20 -5.72 0.28
C PRO A 257 0.99 -4.76 0.13
N PRO A 258 1.35 -4.01 1.19
CA PRO A 258 2.51 -3.14 1.15
C PRO A 258 3.81 -3.94 0.98
N GLY A 259 4.79 -3.36 0.27
CA GLY A 259 6.11 -3.98 0.09
C GLY A 259 6.19 -5.07 -0.98
N THR A 260 5.15 -5.25 -1.81
CA THR A 260 5.14 -6.20 -2.93
C THR A 260 5.84 -5.68 -4.20
N GLY A 261 6.33 -4.44 -4.19
CA GLY A 261 7.09 -3.87 -5.31
C GLY A 261 6.24 -3.12 -6.34
N LYS A 262 5.02 -2.65 -6.01
CA LYS A 262 4.12 -1.92 -6.91
C LYS A 262 4.77 -0.67 -7.52
N SER A 263 5.38 0.16 -6.71
CA SER A 263 6.07 1.39 -7.14
C SER A 263 7.31 1.07 -7.99
N GLU A 264 8.03 0.00 -7.64
CA GLU A 264 9.17 -0.47 -8.45
C GLU A 264 8.69 -1.02 -9.81
N LEU A 265 7.58 -1.76 -9.87
CA LEU A 265 7.02 -2.23 -11.15
C LEU A 265 6.67 -1.06 -12.07
N ALA A 266 6.10 0.02 -11.53
CA ALA A 266 5.82 1.22 -12.31
C ALA A 266 7.11 1.79 -12.94
N LYS A 267 8.22 1.89 -12.16
CA LYS A 267 9.53 2.33 -12.66
C LYS A 267 10.08 1.38 -13.74
N VAL A 268 10.03 0.06 -13.50
CA VAL A 268 10.49 -0.96 -14.46
C VAL A 268 9.72 -0.88 -15.78
N ILE A 269 8.42 -0.65 -15.74
CA ILE A 269 7.60 -0.44 -16.95
C ILE A 269 8.06 0.85 -17.66
N GLY A 270 8.26 1.96 -16.93
CA GLY A 270 8.78 3.21 -17.49
C GLY A 270 10.10 3.01 -18.22
N GLU A 271 11.08 2.37 -17.58
CA GLU A 271 12.38 2.06 -18.17
C GLU A 271 12.24 1.18 -19.43
N SER A 272 11.40 0.13 -19.37
CA SER A 272 11.19 -0.75 -20.50
C SER A 272 10.57 -0.06 -21.72
N LEU A 273 9.76 0.98 -21.48
CA LEU A 273 9.14 1.81 -22.50
C LEU A 273 9.97 3.03 -22.89
N GLN A 274 11.10 3.27 -22.25
CA GLN A 274 11.92 4.49 -22.37
C GLN A 274 11.09 5.76 -22.12
N MET A 275 10.22 5.69 -21.10
CA MET A 275 9.36 6.79 -20.64
C MET A 275 9.74 7.19 -19.21
N SER A 276 9.75 8.50 -18.96
CA SER A 276 9.90 9.03 -17.60
C SER A 276 8.62 8.82 -16.79
N MET A 277 8.78 8.55 -15.51
CA MET A 277 7.66 8.39 -14.58
C MET A 277 7.61 9.59 -13.63
N ALA A 278 6.52 10.36 -13.71
CA ALA A 278 6.28 11.53 -12.89
C ALA A 278 5.47 11.15 -11.65
N PHE A 279 6.14 10.99 -10.51
CA PHE A 279 5.53 10.67 -9.22
C PHE A 279 4.95 11.92 -8.58
N VAL A 280 3.66 11.89 -8.27
CA VAL A 280 2.96 12.96 -7.55
C VAL A 280 3.41 12.96 -6.09
N PRO A 281 3.84 14.10 -5.51
CA PRO A 281 4.28 14.17 -4.11
C PRO A 281 3.16 13.84 -3.14
N GLU A 282 3.51 13.18 -2.05
CA GLU A 282 2.64 12.85 -0.92
C GLU A 282 2.77 13.86 0.22
N GLU A 283 3.97 14.44 0.33
CA GLU A 283 4.39 15.41 1.34
C GLU A 283 4.79 16.72 0.67
N ASP A 284 4.71 17.80 1.42
CA ASP A 284 5.29 19.09 1.05
C ASP A 284 6.82 19.10 1.28
N ARG A 285 7.46 20.25 1.05
CA ARG A 285 8.92 20.39 1.23
C ARG A 285 9.38 20.28 2.67
N ASP A 286 8.49 20.58 3.62
CA ASP A 286 8.78 20.52 5.04
C ASP A 286 8.60 19.09 5.59
N GLY A 287 8.09 18.16 4.77
CA GLY A 287 7.84 16.78 5.12
C GLY A 287 6.47 16.55 5.76
N ASP A 288 5.58 17.53 5.71
CA ASP A 288 4.22 17.41 6.19
C ASP A 288 3.32 16.76 5.11
N ALA A 289 2.46 15.81 5.54
CA ALA A 289 1.57 15.11 4.65
C ALA A 289 0.54 16.05 3.99
N LEU A 290 0.47 16.02 2.67
CA LEU A 290 -0.50 16.79 1.92
C LEU A 290 -1.93 16.31 2.16
N SER A 291 -2.86 17.24 2.31
CA SER A 291 -4.28 16.89 2.33
C SER A 291 -4.74 16.26 1.01
N VAL A 292 -5.83 15.48 1.02
CA VAL A 292 -6.43 14.89 -0.21
C VAL A 292 -6.61 15.94 -1.31
N LYS A 293 -7.06 17.14 -0.95
CA LYS A 293 -7.19 18.25 -1.91
C LYS A 293 -5.85 18.75 -2.43
N GLY A 294 -4.85 18.85 -1.57
CA GLY A 294 -3.48 19.20 -1.93
C GLY A 294 -2.91 18.20 -2.91
N ARG A 295 -2.96 16.90 -2.59
CA ARG A 295 -2.49 15.82 -3.48
C ARG A 295 -3.18 15.83 -4.84
N MET A 296 -4.51 16.02 -4.87
CA MET A 296 -5.26 16.16 -6.13
C MET A 296 -4.89 17.44 -6.90
N GLY A 297 -4.56 18.52 -6.20
CA GLY A 297 -4.02 19.73 -6.81
C GLY A 297 -2.68 19.47 -7.49
N ARG A 298 -1.76 18.80 -6.79
CA ARG A 298 -0.45 18.39 -7.34
C ARG A 298 -0.61 17.48 -8.55
N TYR A 299 -1.52 16.48 -8.46
CA TYR A 299 -1.84 15.61 -9.60
C TYR A 299 -2.35 16.37 -10.83
N ASN A 300 -3.30 17.28 -10.64
CA ASN A 300 -3.81 18.08 -11.74
C ASN A 300 -2.71 18.98 -12.36
N GLY A 301 -1.81 19.52 -11.54
CA GLY A 301 -0.64 20.24 -11.98
C GLY A 301 0.34 19.36 -12.76
N CYS A 302 0.64 18.17 -12.25
CA CYS A 302 1.45 17.15 -12.91
C CYS A 302 0.89 16.82 -14.31
N GLN A 303 -0.39 16.45 -14.38
CA GLN A 303 -1.07 16.12 -15.64
C GLN A 303 -0.99 17.23 -16.68
N ARG A 304 -1.05 18.50 -16.24
CA ARG A 304 -0.89 19.66 -17.12
C ARG A 304 0.55 19.85 -17.56
N ALA A 305 1.49 19.74 -16.62
CA ALA A 305 2.91 19.92 -16.91
C ALA A 305 3.42 18.90 -17.93
N ILE A 306 2.94 17.62 -17.82
CA ILE A 306 3.34 16.54 -18.73
C ILE A 306 2.44 16.42 -19.96
N ALA A 307 1.36 17.19 -20.09
CA ALA A 307 0.37 17.05 -21.16
C ALA A 307 0.98 17.07 -22.57
N HIS A 308 2.01 17.85 -22.77
CA HIS A 308 2.70 18.02 -24.06
C HIS A 308 3.94 17.12 -24.22
N ASP A 309 4.33 16.36 -23.17
CA ASP A 309 5.45 15.45 -23.24
C ASP A 309 4.98 14.01 -23.50
N PRO A 310 5.23 13.46 -24.71
CA PRO A 310 4.82 12.11 -25.07
C PRO A 310 5.65 11.02 -24.37
N ARG A 311 6.70 11.36 -23.65
CA ARG A 311 7.61 10.41 -23.00
C ARG A 311 7.44 10.35 -21.49
N THR A 312 6.43 11.01 -20.93
CA THR A 312 6.19 11.03 -19.48
C THR A 312 4.81 10.50 -19.15
N LEU A 313 4.75 9.59 -18.16
CA LEU A 313 3.54 9.04 -17.56
C LEU A 313 3.42 9.50 -16.10
N ALA A 314 2.19 9.69 -15.62
CA ALA A 314 1.95 10.03 -14.22
C ALA A 314 1.89 8.77 -13.35
N VAL A 315 2.40 8.87 -12.13
CA VAL A 315 2.25 7.86 -11.07
C VAL A 315 1.69 8.54 -9.84
N PHE A 316 0.60 7.98 -9.32
CA PHE A 316 -0.02 8.42 -8.06
C PHE A 316 0.08 7.28 -7.06
N ASP A 317 1.06 7.38 -6.17
CA ASP A 317 1.29 6.37 -5.12
C ASP A 317 0.39 6.62 -3.91
N GLU A 318 0.18 5.62 -3.06
CA GLU A 318 -0.70 5.68 -1.87
C GLU A 318 -2.08 6.29 -2.18
N ALA A 319 -2.69 5.82 -3.27
CA ALA A 319 -3.96 6.35 -3.76
C ALA A 319 -5.16 6.05 -2.85
N GLU A 320 -5.02 5.19 -1.86
CA GLU A 320 -6.06 4.83 -0.89
C GLU A 320 -6.65 6.03 -0.18
N ASP A 321 -5.85 7.04 0.16
CA ASP A 321 -6.30 8.25 0.83
C ASP A 321 -7.32 9.04 0.01
N CYS A 322 -7.20 8.94 -1.33
CA CYS A 322 -8.06 9.65 -2.28
C CYS A 322 -9.21 8.79 -2.81
N LEU A 323 -9.05 7.47 -2.87
CA LEU A 323 -9.95 6.54 -3.54
C LEU A 323 -10.78 5.68 -2.59
N CYS A 324 -10.28 5.40 -1.37
CA CYS A 324 -10.99 4.59 -0.39
C CYS A 324 -11.87 5.43 0.53
N ASP A 325 -12.97 4.86 0.98
CA ASP A 325 -13.86 5.52 1.93
C ASP A 325 -13.21 5.60 3.32
N SER A 326 -12.87 6.80 3.79
CA SER A 326 -12.49 6.98 5.19
C SER A 326 -13.70 6.78 6.09
N GLN A 327 -13.57 6.01 7.17
CA GLN A 327 -14.66 5.75 8.14
C GLN A 327 -15.24 7.04 8.75
N PHE A 328 -14.48 8.15 8.73
CA PHE A 328 -14.94 9.48 9.18
C PHE A 328 -15.90 10.19 8.21
N SER A 329 -16.01 9.74 6.96
CA SER A 329 -16.85 10.37 5.92
C SER A 329 -18.36 10.08 6.09
N ILE A 330 -18.73 9.21 7.00
CA ILE A 330 -20.15 8.85 7.27
C ILE A 330 -20.95 10.04 7.82
N PHE A 331 -20.30 11.00 8.45
CA PHE A 331 -20.95 12.13 9.12
C PHE A 331 -21.26 13.35 8.24
N MET A 332 -20.79 13.40 6.95
CA MET A 332 -21.04 14.53 6.04
C MET A 332 -21.37 14.09 4.59
N PRO A 333 -22.58 13.59 4.33
CA PRO A 333 -22.93 13.02 3.02
C PRO A 333 -22.94 14.01 1.85
N SER A 334 -23.21 15.30 2.08
CA SER A 334 -23.23 16.32 1.00
C SER A 334 -21.84 16.68 0.46
N ARG A 335 -20.81 16.65 1.31
CA ARG A 335 -19.41 16.89 0.95
C ARG A 335 -18.86 15.73 0.10
N ARG A 336 -19.25 14.51 0.48
CA ARG A 336 -18.90 13.26 -0.19
C ARG A 336 -19.32 13.22 -1.66
N GLN A 337 -20.52 13.69 -1.98
CA GLN A 337 -21.06 13.66 -3.34
C GLN A 337 -20.31 14.62 -4.29
N THR A 338 -19.88 15.76 -3.77
CA THR A 338 -19.11 16.74 -4.53
C THR A 338 -17.67 16.26 -4.78
N GLU A 339 -17.04 15.64 -3.81
CA GLU A 339 -15.70 15.06 -3.93
C GLU A 339 -15.68 13.87 -4.90
N LYS A 340 -16.67 12.97 -4.82
CA LYS A 340 -16.83 11.85 -5.77
C LYS A 340 -17.00 12.32 -7.21
N SER A 341 -17.83 13.33 -7.46
CA SER A 341 -18.02 13.86 -8.82
C SER A 341 -16.75 14.53 -9.39
N SER A 342 -15.97 15.16 -8.52
CA SER A 342 -14.69 15.76 -8.90
C SER A 342 -13.66 14.68 -9.28
N MET A 343 -13.52 13.65 -8.45
CA MET A 343 -12.60 12.53 -8.69
C MET A 343 -12.95 11.75 -9.96
N THR A 344 -14.25 11.46 -10.15
CA THR A 344 -14.75 10.83 -11.38
C THR A 344 -14.32 11.60 -12.63
N ARG A 345 -14.47 12.94 -12.61
CA ARG A 345 -14.08 13.79 -13.74
C ARG A 345 -12.57 13.76 -13.98
N VAL A 346 -11.77 13.68 -12.94
CA VAL A 346 -10.32 13.58 -13.05
C VAL A 346 -9.94 12.26 -13.73
N LEU A 347 -10.49 11.13 -13.29
CA LEU A 347 -10.23 9.82 -13.89
C LEU A 347 -10.68 9.72 -15.36
N GLU A 348 -11.74 10.42 -15.75
CA GLU A 348 -12.26 10.38 -17.13
C GLU A 348 -11.51 11.30 -18.10
N ASN A 349 -10.79 12.32 -17.63
CA ASN A 349 -10.27 13.38 -18.48
C ASN A 349 -8.75 13.62 -18.37
N ASN A 350 -8.02 12.78 -17.63
CA ASN A 350 -6.56 12.92 -17.57
C ASN A 350 -5.95 12.81 -18.98
N PRO A 351 -5.15 13.82 -19.41
CA PRO A 351 -4.59 13.86 -20.75
C PRO A 351 -3.48 12.84 -20.97
N ARG A 352 -2.82 12.38 -19.89
CA ARG A 352 -1.75 11.39 -19.92
C ARG A 352 -2.14 10.15 -19.10
N PRO A 353 -1.74 8.96 -19.53
CA PRO A 353 -1.96 7.75 -18.76
C PRO A 353 -1.40 7.88 -17.35
N THR A 354 -2.14 7.33 -16.38
CA THR A 354 -1.75 7.34 -14.97
C THR A 354 -1.73 5.95 -14.40
N ILE A 355 -0.66 5.61 -13.68
CA ILE A 355 -0.58 4.44 -12.83
C ILE A 355 -0.93 4.87 -11.41
N TRP A 356 -1.99 4.29 -10.86
CA TRP A 356 -2.46 4.49 -9.50
C TRP A 356 -2.00 3.31 -8.67
N ILE A 357 -1.40 3.56 -7.51
CA ILE A 357 -0.88 2.52 -6.63
C ILE A 357 -1.62 2.61 -5.30
N SER A 358 -2.11 1.47 -4.81
CA SER A 358 -2.85 1.39 -3.55
C SER A 358 -2.50 0.12 -2.78
N ASN A 359 -2.46 0.23 -1.46
CA ASN A 359 -2.31 -0.92 -0.57
C ASN A 359 -3.66 -1.57 -0.20
N ARG A 360 -4.77 -0.97 -0.62
CA ARG A 360 -6.14 -1.41 -0.31
C ARG A 360 -6.99 -1.46 -1.57
N VAL A 361 -8.06 -2.28 -1.52
CA VAL A 361 -9.00 -2.48 -2.64
C VAL A 361 -10.43 -2.05 -2.30
N ASP A 362 -10.69 -1.64 -1.06
CA ASP A 362 -12.00 -1.18 -0.58
C ASP A 362 -12.39 0.20 -1.14
N MET A 363 -12.26 0.34 -2.46
CA MET A 363 -12.58 1.55 -3.20
C MET A 363 -14.07 1.58 -3.59
N ASP A 364 -14.59 2.79 -3.79
CA ASP A 364 -15.93 2.96 -4.33
C ASP A 364 -16.05 2.29 -5.72
N PRO A 365 -17.05 1.43 -5.94
CA PRO A 365 -17.28 0.80 -7.25
C PRO A 365 -17.39 1.79 -8.41
N ALA A 366 -17.80 3.04 -8.13
CA ALA A 366 -17.85 4.10 -9.12
C ALA A 366 -16.47 4.50 -9.64
N PHE A 367 -15.42 4.42 -8.82
CA PHE A 367 -14.03 4.67 -9.24
C PHE A 367 -13.45 3.45 -9.96
N LEU A 368 -13.67 2.23 -9.43
CA LEU A 368 -13.15 0.99 -10.03
C LEU A 368 -13.57 0.84 -11.50
N ARG A 369 -14.80 1.23 -11.85
CA ARG A 369 -15.30 1.21 -13.25
C ARG A 369 -14.58 2.16 -14.21
N ARG A 370 -13.73 3.05 -13.71
CA ARG A 370 -13.00 4.05 -14.49
C ARG A 370 -11.53 3.71 -14.65
N PHE A 371 -11.10 2.64 -14.03
CA PHE A 371 -9.79 2.08 -14.32
C PHE A 371 -9.87 1.27 -15.61
N THR A 372 -8.97 1.57 -16.53
CA THR A 372 -8.86 0.88 -17.82
C THR A 372 -8.35 -0.54 -17.61
N HIS A 373 -7.49 -0.71 -16.59
CA HIS A 373 -6.91 -1.99 -16.22
C HIS A 373 -6.57 -2.02 -14.74
N VAL A 374 -6.64 -3.21 -14.14
CA VAL A 374 -6.39 -3.41 -12.70
C VAL A 374 -5.46 -4.60 -12.53
N VAL A 375 -4.34 -4.38 -11.86
CA VAL A 375 -3.31 -5.40 -11.59
C VAL A 375 -3.27 -5.70 -10.10
N HIS A 376 -3.50 -6.94 -9.73
CA HIS A 376 -3.33 -7.41 -8.37
C HIS A 376 -1.88 -7.89 -8.16
N MET A 377 -1.21 -7.34 -7.18
CA MET A 377 0.13 -7.73 -6.78
C MET A 377 0.11 -8.29 -5.37
N ASP A 378 0.11 -9.60 -5.27
CA ASP A 378 0.15 -10.32 -4.00
C ASP A 378 1.60 -10.52 -3.51
N ASN A 379 1.74 -11.06 -2.31
CA ASN A 379 3.05 -11.53 -1.84
C ASN A 379 3.61 -12.58 -2.81
N PRO A 380 4.95 -12.67 -2.95
CA PRO A 380 5.57 -13.60 -3.87
C PRO A 380 5.10 -15.04 -3.65
N GLY A 381 4.72 -15.74 -4.71
CA GLY A 381 4.44 -17.17 -4.65
C GLY A 381 5.69 -18.00 -4.31
N PRO A 382 5.56 -19.28 -3.97
CA PRO A 382 6.67 -20.12 -3.48
C PRO A 382 7.92 -20.09 -4.39
N SER A 383 7.73 -20.26 -5.70
CA SER A 383 8.84 -20.26 -6.67
C SER A 383 9.52 -18.90 -6.82
N GLN A 384 8.74 -17.82 -6.78
CA GLN A 384 9.27 -16.46 -6.82
C GLN A 384 9.97 -16.11 -5.50
N ARG A 385 9.39 -16.49 -4.37
CA ARG A 385 9.96 -16.31 -3.04
C ARG A 385 11.29 -17.05 -2.89
N GLU A 386 11.39 -18.28 -3.42
CA GLU A 386 12.66 -19.01 -3.46
C GLU A 386 13.72 -18.22 -4.23
N ARG A 387 13.41 -17.73 -5.44
CA ARG A 387 14.35 -16.92 -6.22
C ARG A 387 14.76 -15.65 -5.48
N LEU A 388 13.80 -14.93 -4.89
CA LEU A 388 14.05 -13.71 -4.13
C LEU A 388 14.93 -13.96 -2.89
N VAL A 389 14.60 -14.98 -2.10
CA VAL A 389 15.36 -15.32 -0.90
C VAL A 389 16.78 -15.75 -1.27
N ARG A 390 16.96 -16.64 -2.26
CA ARG A 390 18.27 -17.09 -2.72
C ARG A 390 19.10 -15.95 -3.31
N ALA A 391 18.50 -15.08 -4.12
CA ALA A 391 19.17 -13.92 -4.68
C ALA A 391 19.57 -12.89 -3.61
N ALA A 392 18.69 -12.60 -2.67
CA ALA A 392 18.93 -11.64 -1.60
C ALA A 392 20.01 -12.12 -0.61
N MET A 393 20.08 -13.44 -0.37
CA MET A 393 21.04 -14.08 0.52
C MET A 393 22.35 -14.49 -0.20
N ALA A 394 22.48 -14.22 -1.50
CA ALA A 394 23.68 -14.55 -2.25
C ALA A 394 24.89 -13.78 -1.67
N GLY A 395 25.90 -14.51 -1.22
CA GLY A 395 27.09 -13.95 -0.57
C GLY A 395 27.03 -13.87 0.94
N GLU A 396 25.89 -14.17 1.56
CA GLU A 396 25.75 -14.28 3.02
C GLU A 396 26.05 -15.73 3.47
N GLN A 397 26.62 -15.88 4.67
CA GLN A 397 26.84 -17.19 5.28
C GLN A 397 25.54 -17.64 5.98
N VAL A 398 24.67 -18.31 5.23
CA VAL A 398 23.40 -18.82 5.74
C VAL A 398 23.24 -20.31 5.45
N SER A 399 22.58 -21.03 6.36
CA SER A 399 22.34 -22.46 6.22
C SER A 399 21.17 -22.73 5.23
N GLU A 400 21.21 -23.88 4.55
CA GLU A 400 20.10 -24.30 3.68
C GLU A 400 18.79 -24.43 4.47
N GLY A 401 18.85 -24.89 5.72
CA GLY A 401 17.69 -24.96 6.60
C GLY A 401 17.05 -23.59 6.88
N PHE A 402 17.86 -22.53 6.99
CA PHE A 402 17.36 -21.16 7.11
C PHE A 402 16.67 -20.71 5.82
N LEU A 403 17.30 -20.97 4.66
CA LEU A 403 16.71 -20.63 3.37
C LEU A 403 15.36 -21.32 3.17
N GLU A 404 15.27 -22.64 3.42
CA GLU A 404 14.03 -23.40 3.34
C GLU A 404 12.92 -22.83 4.23
N GLN A 405 13.26 -22.40 5.45
CA GLN A 405 12.28 -21.81 6.37
C GLN A 405 11.85 -20.40 5.91
N ALA A 406 12.77 -19.59 5.43
CA ALA A 406 12.46 -18.26 4.91
C ALA A 406 11.55 -18.33 3.67
N ILE A 407 11.78 -19.32 2.79
CA ILE A 407 10.96 -19.56 1.59
C ILE A 407 9.52 -19.95 1.98
N LYS A 408 9.31 -20.63 3.10
CA LYS A 408 7.97 -21.03 3.58
C LYS A 408 7.13 -19.90 4.14
N LEU A 409 7.71 -18.73 4.43
CA LEU A 409 6.99 -17.59 4.99
C LEU A 409 6.14 -16.90 3.92
N GLU A 410 4.84 -17.12 3.93
CA GLU A 410 3.91 -16.55 2.94
C GLU A 410 3.79 -15.03 3.02
N SER A 411 3.91 -14.48 4.22
CA SER A 411 3.88 -13.03 4.46
C SER A 411 5.21 -12.32 4.17
N LEU A 412 6.21 -13.04 3.64
CA LEU A 412 7.52 -12.47 3.34
C LEU A 412 7.48 -11.65 2.06
N SER A 413 7.31 -10.34 2.19
CA SER A 413 7.44 -9.42 1.06
C SER A 413 8.90 -9.08 0.74
N PRO A 414 9.23 -8.69 -0.51
CA PRO A 414 10.57 -8.27 -0.90
C PRO A 414 11.12 -7.14 -0.02
N ALA A 415 10.31 -6.15 0.32
CA ALA A 415 10.71 -5.02 1.15
C ALA A 415 11.08 -5.45 2.59
N VAL A 416 10.31 -6.37 3.18
CA VAL A 416 10.59 -6.91 4.52
C VAL A 416 11.89 -7.70 4.53
N LEU A 417 12.13 -8.50 3.49
CA LEU A 417 13.37 -9.27 3.34
C LEU A 417 14.59 -8.34 3.21
N HIS A 418 14.57 -7.40 2.26
CA HIS A 418 15.66 -6.48 2.03
C HIS A 418 15.99 -5.62 3.25
N SER A 419 14.97 -5.08 3.92
CA SER A 419 15.20 -4.27 5.12
C SER A 419 15.72 -5.09 6.30
N SER A 420 15.37 -6.38 6.41
CA SER A 420 15.92 -7.25 7.45
C SER A 420 17.36 -7.65 7.17
N LEU A 421 17.74 -7.81 5.91
CA LEU A 421 19.13 -8.01 5.50
C LEU A 421 19.97 -6.75 5.72
N HIS A 422 19.44 -5.60 5.36
CA HIS A 422 20.14 -4.33 5.61
C HIS A 422 20.39 -4.12 7.11
N PHE A 423 19.39 -4.42 7.95
CA PHE A 423 19.57 -4.42 9.41
C PHE A 423 20.69 -5.38 9.85
N SER A 424 20.69 -6.63 9.33
CA SER A 424 21.70 -7.61 9.74
C SER A 424 23.12 -7.17 9.37
N ARG A 425 23.31 -6.57 8.17
CA ARG A 425 24.59 -6.05 7.72
C ARG A 425 25.11 -4.89 8.58
N LEU A 426 24.20 -4.03 9.05
CA LEU A 426 24.56 -2.91 9.93
C LEU A 426 24.77 -3.33 11.38
N ALA A 427 24.06 -4.37 11.85
CA ALA A 427 24.11 -4.85 13.22
C ALA A 427 25.05 -6.04 13.45
N ALA A 428 25.72 -6.53 12.39
CA ALA A 428 26.67 -7.64 12.48
C ALA A 428 27.85 -7.28 13.40
N ASP A 429 28.18 -8.19 14.30
CA ASP A 429 29.37 -8.17 15.13
C ASP A 429 30.02 -9.56 15.13
N ASP A 430 31.26 -9.68 15.65
CA ASP A 430 32.02 -10.95 15.70
C ASP A 430 31.31 -12.08 16.48
N LYS A 431 30.20 -11.81 17.16
CA LYS A 431 29.48 -12.75 18.04
C LYS A 431 28.12 -13.19 17.50
N ARG A 432 27.56 -12.49 16.53
CA ARG A 432 26.21 -12.74 16.00
C ARG A 432 26.27 -13.05 14.52
N ASP A 433 25.72 -14.20 14.16
CA ASP A 433 25.60 -14.62 12.77
C ASP A 433 24.45 -13.90 12.05
N THR A 434 24.53 -13.79 10.74
CA THR A 434 23.54 -13.18 9.87
C THR A 434 22.15 -13.83 10.06
N GLU A 435 22.09 -15.16 10.19
CA GLU A 435 20.82 -15.88 10.38
C GLU A 435 20.09 -15.44 11.64
N SER A 436 20.81 -15.32 12.76
CA SER A 436 20.24 -14.90 14.04
C SER A 436 19.69 -13.49 13.98
N LEU A 437 20.41 -12.56 13.35
CA LEU A 437 20.02 -11.16 13.21
C LEU A 437 18.81 -11.00 12.28
N VAL A 438 18.81 -11.67 11.13
CA VAL A 438 17.69 -11.67 10.19
C VAL A 438 16.46 -12.29 10.83
N THR A 439 16.61 -13.44 11.51
CA THR A 439 15.51 -14.11 12.21
C THR A 439 14.88 -13.19 13.27
N HIS A 440 15.72 -12.53 14.05
CA HIS A 440 15.24 -11.61 15.09
C HIS A 440 14.44 -10.46 14.49
N ASN A 441 15.00 -9.80 13.47
CA ASN A 441 14.36 -8.65 12.85
C ASN A 441 13.06 -9.02 12.10
N LEU A 442 13.07 -10.12 11.32
CA LEU A 442 11.87 -10.62 10.64
C LEU A 442 10.73 -10.92 11.63
N ASN A 443 11.04 -11.66 12.70
CA ASN A 443 10.03 -12.03 13.69
C ASN A 443 9.49 -10.79 14.44
N ALA A 444 10.33 -9.80 14.75
CA ALA A 444 9.90 -8.56 15.35
C ALA A 444 8.97 -7.75 14.42
N ARG A 445 9.28 -7.69 13.11
CA ARG A 445 8.45 -7.03 12.12
C ARG A 445 7.11 -7.74 11.93
N PHE A 446 7.09 -9.06 11.79
CA PHE A 446 5.86 -9.82 11.68
C PHE A 446 4.96 -9.62 12.90
N GLN A 447 5.56 -9.58 14.10
CA GLN A 447 4.81 -9.25 15.32
C GLN A 447 4.20 -7.85 15.29
N ALA A 448 4.96 -6.86 14.86
CA ALA A 448 4.48 -5.49 14.72
C ALA A 448 3.37 -5.35 13.67
N MET A 449 3.43 -6.15 12.59
CA MET A 449 2.42 -6.20 11.53
C MET A 449 1.20 -7.06 11.87
N GLY A 450 1.15 -7.69 13.05
CA GLY A 450 0.07 -8.61 13.43
C GLY A 450 0.09 -9.96 12.71
N VAL A 451 1.18 -10.30 12.03
CA VAL A 451 1.35 -11.57 11.32
C VAL A 451 1.72 -12.68 12.32
N SER A 452 1.00 -13.78 12.26
CA SER A 452 1.22 -14.93 13.16
C SER A 452 2.45 -15.78 12.78
N GLU A 453 2.89 -15.71 11.54
CA GLU A 453 4.06 -16.43 11.04
C GLU A 453 5.33 -16.06 11.80
N ARG A 454 6.23 -17.02 11.94
CA ARG A 454 7.53 -16.85 12.58
C ARG A 454 8.58 -17.68 11.87
N LEU A 455 9.74 -17.07 11.60
CA LEU A 455 10.91 -17.80 11.18
C LEU A 455 11.48 -18.56 12.37
N LYS A 456 11.43 -19.89 12.32
CA LYS A 456 12.01 -20.78 13.32
C LYS A 456 13.16 -21.53 12.66
N VAL A 457 14.38 -21.16 12.98
CA VAL A 457 15.55 -21.91 12.49
C VAL A 457 15.62 -23.21 13.28
N GLU A 458 15.11 -24.28 12.71
CA GLU A 458 15.27 -25.62 13.25
C GLU A 458 16.68 -26.11 12.88
N LYS A 459 17.58 -26.13 13.87
CA LYS A 459 18.97 -26.60 13.69
C LYS A 459 19.09 -28.10 13.39
N HIS A 460 17.97 -28.86 13.37
CA HIS A 460 18.02 -30.32 13.18
C HIS A 460 16.83 -30.80 12.37
N LYS A 461 17.10 -31.58 11.32
CA LYS A 461 16.10 -32.39 10.61
C LYS A 461 15.51 -33.39 11.60
N GLY A 462 14.18 -33.55 11.64
CA GLY A 462 13.49 -34.57 12.39
C GLY A 462 13.88 -35.99 11.94
N LEU A 463 13.20 -37.03 12.45
CA LEU A 463 13.36 -38.37 11.91
C LEU A 463 13.00 -38.40 10.42
N PRO A 464 13.76 -39.11 9.56
CA PRO A 464 13.48 -39.16 8.13
C PRO A 464 12.10 -39.78 7.89
N TRP A 465 11.40 -39.21 6.88
CA TRP A 465 10.14 -39.82 6.47
C TRP A 465 10.40 -41.18 5.78
N ARG A 466 9.60 -42.18 6.16
CA ARG A 466 9.67 -43.52 5.56
C ARG A 466 8.27 -44.01 5.23
N GLY A 467 7.92 -44.00 3.94
CA GLY A 467 6.63 -44.53 3.47
C GLY A 467 6.44 -46.00 3.80
N GLU A 468 7.54 -46.75 3.82
CA GLU A 468 7.58 -48.20 4.18
C GLU A 468 7.12 -48.52 5.61
N CYS A 469 7.21 -47.52 6.51
CA CYS A 469 6.73 -47.68 7.89
C CYS A 469 5.23 -47.43 8.03
N LEU A 470 4.61 -46.78 7.05
CA LEU A 470 3.20 -46.37 7.15
C LEU A 470 2.29 -47.54 6.83
N ARG A 471 1.34 -47.82 7.74
CA ARG A 471 0.26 -48.77 7.50
C ARG A 471 -0.98 -48.02 7.06
N ALA A 472 -1.42 -48.28 5.84
CA ALA A 472 -2.61 -47.67 5.28
C ALA A 472 -3.44 -48.70 4.50
N SER A 473 -4.68 -48.34 4.13
CA SER A 473 -5.56 -49.20 3.32
C SER A 473 -5.01 -49.48 1.93
N GLU A 474 -4.09 -48.64 1.46
CA GLU A 474 -3.39 -48.75 0.18
C GLU A 474 -1.88 -48.60 0.41
N ASP A 475 -1.07 -49.02 -0.57
CA ASP A 475 0.38 -48.79 -0.53
C ASP A 475 0.66 -47.31 -0.85
N VAL A 476 0.70 -46.48 0.20
CA VAL A 476 0.84 -45.05 0.13
C VAL A 476 2.20 -44.59 -0.41
N ALA A 477 3.22 -45.45 -0.39
CA ALA A 477 4.52 -45.14 -0.96
C ALA A 477 4.48 -45.28 -2.49
N SER A 478 3.95 -46.40 -3.01
CA SER A 478 3.76 -46.64 -4.44
C SER A 478 2.71 -45.71 -5.05
N LEU A 479 1.70 -45.31 -4.27
CA LEU A 479 0.65 -44.40 -4.72
C LEU A 479 1.23 -43.07 -5.15
N ILE A 480 2.18 -42.48 -4.40
CA ILE A 480 2.86 -41.23 -4.79
C ILE A 480 3.53 -41.35 -6.16
N ASP A 481 4.23 -42.44 -6.40
CA ASP A 481 5.00 -42.67 -7.64
C ASP A 481 4.09 -42.87 -8.87
N GLN A 482 2.82 -43.22 -8.66
CA GLN A 482 1.82 -43.44 -9.73
C GLN A 482 1.00 -42.21 -10.09
N ILE A 483 1.05 -41.14 -9.27
CA ILE A 483 0.28 -39.91 -9.51
C ILE A 483 0.86 -39.16 -10.71
N ASN A 484 -0.01 -38.92 -11.72
CA ASN A 484 0.33 -38.02 -12.80
C ASN A 484 0.16 -36.56 -12.33
N PRO A 485 1.22 -35.75 -12.26
CA PRO A 485 1.13 -34.37 -11.81
C PRO A 485 0.19 -33.47 -12.63
N GLU A 486 -0.03 -33.81 -13.91
CA GLU A 486 -0.87 -33.03 -14.83
C GLU A 486 -2.37 -33.25 -14.64
N VAL A 487 -2.76 -34.24 -13.83
CA VAL A 487 -4.17 -34.60 -13.61
C VAL A 487 -4.66 -34.11 -12.26
N SER A 488 -5.85 -33.53 -12.25
CA SER A 488 -6.53 -33.16 -11.01
C SER A 488 -6.90 -34.38 -10.19
N VAL A 489 -6.52 -34.40 -8.91
CA VAL A 489 -6.82 -35.53 -8.00
C VAL A 489 -7.07 -35.04 -6.57
N ARG A 490 -8.02 -35.68 -5.89
CA ARG A 490 -8.48 -35.29 -4.53
C ARG A 490 -8.35 -36.47 -3.57
N PHE A 491 -7.54 -36.27 -2.53
CA PHE A 491 -7.29 -37.25 -1.48
C PHE A 491 -8.00 -36.88 -0.17
N CYS A 492 -8.65 -37.85 0.46
CA CYS A 492 -9.11 -37.78 1.84
C CYS A 492 -8.31 -38.79 2.68
N LEU A 493 -7.43 -38.29 3.54
CA LEU A 493 -6.61 -39.11 4.41
C LEU A 493 -7.23 -39.12 5.81
N HIS A 494 -7.65 -40.30 6.28
CA HIS A 494 -8.28 -40.43 7.59
C HIS A 494 -7.57 -41.41 8.49
N GLY A 495 -7.75 -41.31 9.81
CA GLY A 495 -7.18 -42.23 10.79
C GLY A 495 -6.71 -41.52 12.06
N ALA A 496 -6.16 -42.30 13.00
CA ALA A 496 -5.74 -41.78 14.30
C ALA A 496 -4.73 -40.64 14.21
N PRO A 497 -4.68 -39.71 15.19
CA PRO A 497 -3.66 -38.68 15.24
C PRO A 497 -2.24 -39.26 15.23
N GLY A 498 -1.31 -38.62 14.52
CA GLY A 498 0.09 -39.03 14.49
C GLY A 498 0.43 -40.17 13.54
N THR A 499 -0.51 -40.69 12.74
CA THR A 499 -0.29 -41.83 11.80
C THR A 499 0.46 -41.41 10.52
N GLY A 500 0.78 -40.12 10.32
CA GLY A 500 1.62 -39.66 9.19
C GLY A 500 0.84 -39.03 8.02
N LYS A 501 -0.47 -38.79 8.14
CA LYS A 501 -1.33 -38.20 7.09
C LYS A 501 -0.76 -36.90 6.48
N THR A 502 -0.49 -35.91 7.31
CA THR A 502 0.06 -34.63 6.90
C THR A 502 1.47 -34.75 6.34
N ALA A 503 2.28 -35.67 6.91
CA ALA A 503 3.62 -35.93 6.41
C ALA A 503 3.60 -36.56 5.00
N TRP A 504 2.64 -37.44 4.72
CA TRP A 504 2.44 -38.01 3.39
C TRP A 504 2.09 -36.95 2.35
N GLY A 505 1.23 -35.99 2.68
CA GLY A 505 0.90 -34.88 1.77
C GLY A 505 2.10 -33.98 1.45
N ARG A 506 3.01 -33.81 2.41
CA ARG A 506 4.28 -33.08 2.20
C ARG A 506 5.22 -33.86 1.27
N GLU A 507 5.39 -35.15 1.52
CA GLU A 507 6.21 -36.04 0.68
C GLU A 507 5.67 -36.14 -0.74
N LEU A 508 4.33 -36.17 -0.90
CA LEU A 508 3.69 -36.13 -2.21
C LEU A 508 4.14 -34.89 -3.00
N ALA A 509 3.99 -33.71 -2.41
CA ALA A 509 4.35 -32.46 -3.07
C ALA A 509 5.85 -32.40 -3.43
N GLU A 510 6.72 -32.90 -2.54
CA GLU A 510 8.17 -32.92 -2.75
C GLU A 510 8.54 -33.85 -3.93
N ARG A 511 7.97 -35.08 -4.00
CA ARG A 511 8.27 -36.02 -5.07
C ARG A 511 7.75 -35.59 -6.43
N ILE A 512 6.57 -34.97 -6.49
CA ILE A 512 6.04 -34.45 -7.76
C ILE A 512 6.60 -33.08 -8.13
N GLN A 513 7.51 -32.54 -7.30
CA GLN A 513 8.17 -31.25 -7.50
C GLN A 513 7.20 -30.07 -7.68
N ARG A 514 6.09 -30.07 -6.92
CA ARG A 514 5.13 -28.97 -6.88
C ARG A 514 5.20 -28.23 -5.55
N PRO A 515 4.95 -26.93 -5.55
CA PRO A 515 4.78 -26.16 -4.32
C PRO A 515 3.69 -26.79 -3.43
N LEU A 516 3.82 -26.65 -2.13
CA LEU A 516 2.83 -27.13 -1.17
C LEU A 516 2.25 -25.94 -0.39
N ILE A 517 0.95 -25.78 -0.45
CA ILE A 517 0.19 -24.87 0.40
C ILE A 517 -0.51 -25.68 1.48
N VAL A 518 -0.14 -25.43 2.74
CA VAL A 518 -0.76 -26.06 3.90
C VAL A 518 -1.65 -25.04 4.61
N ARG A 519 -2.91 -25.41 4.86
CA ARG A 519 -3.85 -24.62 5.68
C ARG A 519 -4.38 -25.51 6.80
N GLN A 520 -4.43 -24.98 8.01
CA GLN A 520 -5.24 -25.58 9.05
C GLN A 520 -6.68 -25.13 8.90
N ALA A 521 -7.64 -25.98 9.22
CA ALA A 521 -9.05 -25.58 9.17
C ALA A 521 -9.32 -24.32 10.01
N SER A 522 -8.62 -24.16 11.15
CA SER A 522 -8.68 -22.97 12.00
C SER A 522 -8.25 -21.67 11.28
N ASP A 523 -7.32 -21.74 10.34
CA ASP A 523 -6.80 -20.59 9.63
C ASP A 523 -7.79 -20.03 8.59
N LEU A 524 -8.74 -20.88 8.17
CA LEU A 524 -9.78 -20.52 7.21
C LEU A 524 -11.05 -19.98 7.90
N LEU A 525 -11.21 -20.20 9.22
CA LEU A 525 -12.37 -19.72 9.97
C LEU A 525 -12.25 -18.25 10.30
N ASP A 526 -13.32 -17.49 10.09
CA ASP A 526 -13.42 -16.06 10.41
C ASP A 526 -14.62 -15.79 11.34
N MET A 527 -14.49 -14.79 12.19
CA MET A 527 -15.57 -14.33 13.08
C MET A 527 -16.70 -13.62 12.33
N PHE A 528 -16.43 -13.09 11.15
CA PHE A 528 -17.39 -12.34 10.34
C PHE A 528 -18.09 -13.24 9.32
N VAL A 529 -19.39 -13.04 9.16
CA VAL A 529 -20.19 -13.77 8.16
C VAL A 529 -19.66 -13.46 6.74
N GLY A 530 -19.34 -14.51 5.98
CA GLY A 530 -18.78 -14.40 4.64
C GLY A 530 -17.25 -14.34 4.61
N GLY A 531 -16.56 -14.19 5.73
CA GLY A 531 -15.10 -14.20 5.81
C GLY A 531 -14.52 -15.59 5.53
N THR A 532 -15.06 -16.62 6.18
CA THR A 532 -14.66 -18.03 5.99
C THR A 532 -14.81 -18.47 4.54
N GLU A 533 -15.94 -18.14 3.88
CA GLU A 533 -16.18 -18.48 2.48
C GLU A 533 -15.15 -17.84 1.54
N LYS A 534 -14.75 -16.61 1.84
CA LYS A 534 -13.70 -15.91 1.08
C LYS A 534 -12.33 -16.55 1.28
N HIS A 535 -11.98 -16.92 2.52
CA HIS A 535 -10.71 -17.57 2.83
C HIS A 535 -10.61 -18.94 2.16
N ILE A 536 -11.69 -19.73 2.15
CA ILE A 536 -11.76 -21.00 1.43
C ILE A 536 -11.53 -20.77 -0.06
N ALA A 537 -12.31 -19.90 -0.70
CA ALA A 537 -12.17 -19.61 -2.13
C ALA A 537 -10.74 -19.15 -2.48
N HIS A 538 -10.19 -18.24 -1.71
CA HIS A 538 -8.83 -17.72 -1.91
C HIS A 538 -7.76 -18.81 -1.81
N ALA A 539 -7.88 -19.76 -0.85
CA ALA A 539 -6.91 -20.84 -0.72
C ALA A 539 -6.90 -21.75 -1.96
N PHE A 540 -8.06 -22.07 -2.53
CA PHE A 540 -8.17 -22.86 -3.76
C PHE A 540 -7.66 -22.09 -4.97
N GLU A 541 -8.04 -20.81 -5.14
CA GLU A 541 -7.56 -19.94 -6.23
C GLU A 541 -6.03 -19.74 -6.17
N GLN A 542 -5.48 -19.57 -4.98
CA GLN A 542 -4.04 -19.46 -4.79
C GLN A 542 -3.33 -20.74 -5.24
N ALA A 543 -3.82 -21.90 -4.81
CA ALA A 543 -3.22 -23.19 -5.16
C ALA A 543 -3.27 -23.45 -6.68
N GLU A 544 -4.36 -23.08 -7.34
CA GLU A 544 -4.52 -23.23 -8.79
C GLU A 544 -3.56 -22.29 -9.53
N ARG A 545 -3.49 -21.03 -9.15
CA ARG A 545 -2.59 -20.03 -9.73
C ARG A 545 -1.11 -20.43 -9.60
N GLU A 546 -0.72 -21.00 -8.46
CA GLU A 546 0.65 -21.40 -8.18
C GLU A 546 0.99 -22.82 -8.66
N GLY A 547 0.02 -23.57 -9.21
CA GLY A 547 0.17 -24.98 -9.54
C GLY A 547 0.54 -25.86 -8.37
N ALA A 548 0.14 -25.45 -7.15
CA ALA A 548 0.54 -26.05 -5.89
C ALA A 548 -0.36 -27.25 -5.49
N VAL A 549 0.18 -28.14 -4.66
CA VAL A 549 -0.63 -29.10 -3.90
C VAL A 549 -1.29 -28.35 -2.73
N LEU A 550 -2.62 -28.37 -2.65
CA LEU A 550 -3.35 -27.79 -1.52
C LEU A 550 -3.63 -28.87 -0.48
N LEU A 551 -3.06 -28.70 0.72
CA LEU A 551 -3.30 -29.57 1.86
C LEU A 551 -4.09 -28.81 2.93
N ILE A 552 -5.30 -29.30 3.25
CA ILE A 552 -6.09 -28.79 4.37
C ILE A 552 -6.03 -29.81 5.50
N ASP A 553 -5.36 -29.43 6.59
CA ASP A 553 -5.19 -30.27 7.77
C ASP A 553 -6.35 -30.07 8.73
N GLU A 554 -6.80 -31.19 9.36
CA GLU A 554 -7.95 -31.20 10.26
C GLU A 554 -9.23 -30.65 9.62
N ALA A 555 -9.51 -31.05 8.36
CA ALA A 555 -10.63 -30.57 7.58
C ALA A 555 -12.02 -30.94 8.14
N ASP A 556 -12.09 -31.53 9.34
CA ASP A 556 -13.31 -32.03 10.00
C ASP A 556 -14.46 -31.00 9.97
N SER A 557 -14.13 -29.71 10.19
CA SER A 557 -15.11 -28.61 10.21
C SER A 557 -15.77 -28.34 8.86
N PHE A 558 -15.11 -28.67 7.74
CA PHE A 558 -15.57 -28.37 6.37
C PHE A 558 -16.16 -29.59 5.65
N ILE A 559 -15.93 -30.80 6.18
CA ILE A 559 -16.41 -32.04 5.56
C ILE A 559 -17.39 -32.78 6.46
N SER A 560 -17.76 -32.22 7.64
CA SER A 560 -18.70 -32.85 8.58
C SER A 560 -20.15 -32.83 8.05
N SER A 561 -20.93 -33.83 8.50
CA SER A 561 -22.34 -33.99 8.10
C SER A 561 -23.19 -32.74 8.44
N ARG A 562 -23.90 -32.24 7.44
CA ARG A 562 -24.83 -31.09 7.53
C ARG A 562 -25.97 -31.34 8.54
N HIS A 563 -26.30 -32.60 8.80
CA HIS A 563 -27.34 -32.98 9.78
C HIS A 563 -26.95 -32.64 11.22
N ASN A 564 -25.65 -32.52 11.49
CA ASN A 564 -25.12 -32.18 12.81
C ASN A 564 -24.86 -30.70 12.99
N ALA A 565 -25.06 -29.89 11.95
CA ALA A 565 -24.84 -28.43 11.99
C ALA A 565 -25.88 -27.77 12.92
N GLN A 566 -25.39 -27.09 13.95
CA GLN A 566 -26.26 -26.38 14.90
C GLN A 566 -26.63 -24.99 14.41
N ARG A 567 -25.93 -24.46 13.41
CA ARG A 567 -26.07 -23.07 12.93
C ARG A 567 -26.03 -23.02 11.40
N SER A 568 -26.78 -22.10 10.81
CA SER A 568 -26.95 -21.98 9.36
C SER A 568 -25.65 -21.66 8.60
N TRP A 569 -24.70 -20.95 9.22
CA TRP A 569 -23.43 -20.63 8.57
C TRP A 569 -22.47 -21.84 8.46
N GLU A 570 -22.57 -22.83 9.35
CA GLU A 570 -21.80 -24.08 9.24
C GLU A 570 -22.13 -24.81 7.94
N VAL A 571 -23.41 -24.81 7.57
CA VAL A 571 -23.88 -25.36 6.28
C VAL A 571 -23.32 -24.57 5.10
N SER A 572 -23.23 -23.24 5.23
CA SER A 572 -22.69 -22.37 4.18
C SER A 572 -21.20 -22.67 3.94
N HIS A 573 -20.41 -22.82 5.01
CA HIS A 573 -18.98 -23.16 4.92
C HIS A 573 -18.75 -24.50 4.21
N VAL A 574 -19.51 -25.54 4.58
CA VAL A 574 -19.45 -26.86 3.93
C VAL A 574 -19.82 -26.75 2.44
N ASN A 575 -20.86 -25.99 2.10
CA ASN A 575 -21.28 -25.82 0.71
C ASN A 575 -20.22 -25.09 -0.12
N GLN A 576 -19.63 -24.02 0.41
CA GLN A 576 -18.57 -23.29 -0.26
C GLN A 576 -17.33 -24.17 -0.47
N PHE A 577 -16.93 -24.90 0.57
CA PHE A 577 -15.79 -25.82 0.49
C PHE A 577 -16.01 -26.87 -0.60
N LEU A 578 -17.19 -27.52 -0.63
CA LEU A 578 -17.50 -28.54 -1.62
C LEU A 578 -17.58 -27.98 -3.05
N ALA A 579 -18.10 -26.76 -3.21
CA ALA A 579 -18.14 -26.08 -4.50
C ALA A 579 -16.72 -25.75 -5.00
N SER A 580 -15.86 -25.22 -4.13
CA SER A 580 -14.45 -24.95 -4.47
C SER A 580 -13.70 -26.23 -4.81
N LEU A 581 -13.93 -27.33 -4.06
CA LEU A 581 -13.32 -28.63 -4.31
C LEU A 581 -13.71 -29.23 -5.68
N GLU A 582 -14.97 -29.06 -6.08
CA GLU A 582 -15.44 -29.53 -7.39
C GLU A 582 -14.81 -28.77 -8.56
N GLN A 583 -14.60 -27.47 -8.40
CA GLN A 583 -14.06 -26.59 -9.44
C GLN A 583 -12.54 -26.64 -9.54
N PHE A 584 -11.87 -27.11 -8.50
CA PHE A 584 -10.40 -27.07 -8.40
C PHE A 584 -9.73 -28.02 -9.38
N ASN A 585 -8.85 -27.45 -10.21
CA ASN A 585 -8.05 -28.17 -11.21
C ASN A 585 -6.60 -28.36 -10.73
N GLY A 586 -6.42 -29.09 -9.64
CA GLY A 586 -5.10 -29.35 -9.05
C GLY A 586 -5.10 -30.59 -8.17
N ILE A 587 -4.04 -30.74 -7.39
CA ILE A 587 -3.90 -31.84 -6.43
C ILE A 587 -4.32 -31.34 -5.06
N PHE A 588 -5.35 -31.98 -4.50
CA PHE A 588 -5.93 -31.63 -3.22
C PHE A 588 -5.78 -32.76 -2.19
N VAL A 589 -5.40 -32.42 -0.97
CA VAL A 589 -5.28 -33.36 0.14
C VAL A 589 -6.03 -32.83 1.36
N ALA A 590 -7.04 -33.54 1.82
CA ALA A 590 -7.69 -33.29 3.11
C ALA A 590 -7.23 -34.31 4.12
N THR A 591 -6.97 -33.92 5.37
CA THR A 591 -6.78 -34.84 6.48
C THR A 591 -7.91 -34.74 7.48
N THR A 592 -8.31 -35.87 8.07
CA THR A 592 -9.33 -35.93 9.12
C THR A 592 -9.00 -37.03 10.16
N ASN A 593 -9.39 -36.78 11.39
CA ASN A 593 -9.31 -37.78 12.46
C ASN A 593 -10.66 -38.50 12.70
N LEU A 594 -11.76 -38.01 12.10
CA LEU A 594 -13.13 -38.39 12.46
C LEU A 594 -13.96 -38.75 11.21
N LEU A 595 -13.60 -39.84 10.50
CA LEU A 595 -14.31 -40.26 9.29
C LEU A 595 -15.80 -40.46 9.50
N GLU A 596 -16.21 -40.96 10.68
CA GLU A 596 -17.63 -41.24 11.00
C GLU A 596 -18.51 -40.00 10.99
N ARG A 597 -17.93 -38.80 11.03
CA ARG A 597 -18.63 -37.53 10.98
C ARG A 597 -18.64 -36.87 9.60
N VAL A 598 -17.94 -37.48 8.63
CA VAL A 598 -17.83 -36.90 7.28
C VAL A 598 -19.16 -37.07 6.53
N ASP A 599 -19.57 -36.04 5.83
CA ASP A 599 -20.78 -36.03 4.98
C ASP A 599 -20.58 -36.99 3.78
N GLU A 600 -21.58 -37.86 3.50
CA GLU A 600 -21.53 -38.75 2.35
C GLU A 600 -21.39 -38.00 1.02
N ALA A 601 -21.98 -36.81 0.93
CA ALA A 601 -21.85 -35.96 -0.25
C ALA A 601 -20.42 -35.42 -0.43
N ALA A 602 -19.68 -35.19 0.66
CA ALA A 602 -18.28 -34.83 0.60
C ALA A 602 -17.42 -36.02 0.15
N MET A 603 -17.70 -37.23 0.65
CA MET A 603 -16.95 -38.44 0.31
C MET A 603 -16.97 -38.79 -1.18
N ARG A 604 -18.09 -38.52 -1.86
CA ARG A 604 -18.23 -38.75 -3.32
C ARG A 604 -17.36 -37.83 -4.20
N ARG A 605 -16.78 -36.80 -3.61
CA ARG A 605 -15.93 -35.80 -4.31
C ARG A 605 -14.44 -36.09 -4.21
N PHE A 606 -14.08 -37.07 -3.38
CA PHE A 606 -12.70 -37.53 -3.28
C PHE A 606 -12.46 -38.73 -4.22
N ASP A 607 -11.36 -38.67 -4.94
CA ASP A 607 -10.95 -39.76 -5.84
C ASP A 607 -10.32 -40.94 -5.04
N PHE A 608 -9.61 -40.57 -3.95
CA PHE A 608 -8.99 -41.54 -3.04
C PHE A 608 -9.37 -41.26 -1.59
N VAL A 609 -9.82 -42.29 -0.90
CA VAL A 609 -10.10 -42.25 0.55
C VAL A 609 -9.19 -43.25 1.23
N VAL A 610 -8.11 -42.77 1.84
CA VAL A 610 -7.04 -43.61 2.38
C VAL A 610 -7.07 -43.62 3.91
N ARG A 611 -7.21 -44.83 4.49
CA ARG A 611 -7.15 -45.00 5.93
C ARG A 611 -5.72 -45.26 6.39
N PHE A 612 -5.26 -44.43 7.33
CA PHE A 612 -3.98 -44.61 8.01
C PHE A 612 -4.19 -45.29 9.37
N ASP A 613 -3.53 -46.39 9.57
CA ASP A 613 -3.60 -47.19 10.80
C ASP A 613 -2.34 -46.97 11.68
N CYS A 614 -2.38 -47.54 12.90
CA CYS A 614 -1.19 -47.64 13.76
C CYS A 614 -0.13 -48.51 13.09
N LEU A 615 1.12 -48.34 13.49
CA LEU A 615 2.25 -49.09 12.97
C LEU A 615 2.06 -50.60 13.22
N ASP A 616 2.53 -51.40 12.29
CA ASP A 616 2.77 -52.81 12.54
C ASP A 616 4.14 -53.01 13.23
N GLU A 617 4.44 -54.25 13.58
CA GLU A 617 5.71 -54.59 14.21
C GLU A 617 6.93 -54.18 13.37
N GLY A 618 6.83 -54.38 12.05
CA GLY A 618 7.91 -54.04 11.12
C GLY A 618 8.21 -52.56 11.09
N GLY A 619 7.16 -51.73 10.93
CA GLY A 619 7.27 -50.26 10.92
C GLY A 619 7.75 -49.69 12.25
N ALA A 620 7.28 -50.25 13.36
CA ALA A 620 7.74 -49.85 14.70
C ALA A 620 9.24 -50.18 14.93
N LEU A 621 9.71 -51.33 14.46
CA LEU A 621 11.13 -51.69 14.52
C LEU A 621 12.02 -50.77 13.68
N LEU A 622 11.57 -50.38 12.47
CA LEU A 622 12.31 -49.47 11.60
C LEU A 622 12.44 -48.07 12.25
N LEU A 623 11.37 -47.53 12.78
CA LEU A 623 11.40 -46.22 13.45
C LEU A 623 12.17 -46.25 14.77
N LEU A 624 12.13 -47.38 15.50
CA LEU A 624 12.98 -47.58 16.69
C LEU A 624 14.47 -47.54 16.32
N LYS A 625 14.83 -48.18 15.20
CA LYS A 625 16.19 -48.13 14.68
C LYS A 625 16.61 -46.74 14.29
N ASP A 626 15.79 -46.01 13.51
CA ASP A 626 16.09 -44.64 13.11
C ASP A 626 16.25 -43.70 14.32
N LEU A 627 15.41 -43.86 15.35
CA LEU A 627 15.50 -43.13 16.60
C LEU A 627 16.79 -43.44 17.37
N ALA A 628 17.17 -44.72 17.44
CA ALA A 628 18.40 -45.15 18.10
C ALA A 628 19.66 -44.66 17.34
N ASP A 629 19.65 -44.76 16.01
CA ASP A 629 20.75 -44.31 15.17
C ASP A 629 20.96 -42.80 15.31
N ALA A 630 19.87 -42.00 15.37
CA ALA A 630 19.91 -40.53 15.53
C ALA A 630 20.62 -40.10 16.84
N TYR A 631 20.58 -40.94 17.88
CA TYR A 631 21.21 -40.64 19.17
C TYR A 631 22.36 -41.59 19.51
N SER A 632 22.84 -42.40 18.56
CA SER A 632 23.93 -43.38 18.75
C SER A 632 23.66 -44.37 19.86
N ILE A 633 22.40 -44.80 20.08
CA ILE A 633 21.99 -45.77 21.08
C ILE A 633 22.15 -47.18 20.50
N LYS A 634 22.90 -48.05 21.20
CA LYS A 634 23.11 -49.43 20.75
C LYS A 634 21.88 -50.27 21.04
N LEU A 635 21.19 -50.71 19.98
CA LEU A 635 20.06 -51.64 20.11
C LEU A 635 20.53 -53.08 20.33
N PRO A 636 19.77 -53.91 21.08
CA PRO A 636 20.02 -55.33 21.23
C PRO A 636 19.67 -56.09 19.94
N SER A 637 19.78 -57.45 20.00
CA SER A 637 19.39 -58.31 18.86
C SER A 637 17.95 -58.07 18.41
N GLN A 638 17.65 -58.32 17.17
CA GLN A 638 16.32 -58.07 16.56
C GLN A 638 15.19 -58.82 17.30
N ASN A 639 15.46 -60.01 17.81
CA ASN A 639 14.47 -60.76 18.59
C ASN A 639 14.15 -60.07 19.93
N ALA A 640 15.17 -59.55 20.63
CA ALA A 640 14.97 -58.77 21.84
C ALA A 640 14.22 -57.45 21.59
N GLN A 641 14.48 -56.81 20.45
CA GLN A 641 13.71 -55.61 20.04
C GLN A 641 12.23 -55.91 19.85
N ARG A 642 11.89 -57.06 19.23
CA ARG A 642 10.51 -57.54 19.07
C ARG A 642 9.82 -57.78 20.41
N GLU A 643 10.52 -58.46 21.34
CA GLU A 643 9.99 -58.68 22.70
C GLU A 643 9.72 -57.36 23.44
N MET A 644 10.58 -56.36 23.28
CA MET A 644 10.41 -55.02 23.87
C MET A 644 9.20 -54.27 23.35
N LEU A 645 8.84 -54.42 22.08
CA LEU A 645 7.67 -53.79 21.42
C LEU A 645 6.40 -54.63 21.56
N GLN A 646 6.48 -55.83 22.11
CA GLN A 646 5.32 -56.72 22.25
C GLN A 646 4.22 -56.07 23.09
N GLY A 647 2.98 -56.10 22.59
CA GLY A 647 1.81 -55.49 23.22
C GLY A 647 1.70 -53.96 23.03
N MET A 648 2.48 -53.36 22.10
CA MET A 648 2.43 -51.95 21.76
C MET A 648 1.73 -51.66 20.40
N ASP A 649 0.57 -52.26 20.15
CA ASP A 649 -0.14 -52.29 18.87
C ASP A 649 -0.72 -50.94 18.44
N MET A 650 -0.67 -49.88 19.30
CA MET A 650 -1.20 -48.55 19.03
C MET A 650 -0.12 -47.50 18.79
N LEU A 651 1.11 -47.92 18.52
CA LEU A 651 2.20 -46.96 18.19
C LEU A 651 1.95 -46.31 16.83
N THR A 652 2.31 -45.03 16.75
CA THR A 652 2.23 -44.22 15.52
C THR A 652 3.58 -43.55 15.25
N PRO A 653 3.88 -43.17 13.99
CA PRO A 653 5.08 -42.37 13.68
C PRO A 653 5.21 -41.08 14.52
N GLY A 654 4.07 -40.48 14.88
CA GLY A 654 4.02 -39.29 15.74
C GLY A 654 4.57 -39.53 17.16
N ASP A 655 4.46 -40.75 17.71
CA ASP A 655 5.02 -41.09 19.01
C ASP A 655 6.55 -41.08 18.97
N PHE A 656 7.14 -41.66 17.92
CA PHE A 656 8.58 -41.65 17.71
C PHE A 656 9.10 -40.23 17.50
N ALA A 657 8.39 -39.40 16.73
CA ALA A 657 8.72 -37.99 16.55
C ALA A 657 8.61 -37.19 17.86
N ALA A 658 7.65 -37.50 18.72
CA ALA A 658 7.51 -36.90 20.05
C ALA A 658 8.68 -37.29 20.97
N ILE A 659 9.07 -38.59 20.97
CA ILE A 659 10.22 -39.06 21.75
C ILE A 659 11.52 -38.44 21.22
N TYR A 660 11.72 -38.37 19.90
CA TYR A 660 12.85 -37.69 19.31
C TYR A 660 12.98 -36.25 19.85
N ARG A 661 11.90 -35.46 19.88
CA ARG A 661 11.89 -34.10 20.45
C ARG A 661 12.16 -34.12 21.98
N ARG A 662 11.63 -35.09 22.71
CA ARG A 662 11.81 -35.22 24.16
C ARG A 662 13.26 -35.53 24.54
N ILE A 663 13.95 -36.43 23.82
CA ILE A 663 15.35 -36.76 24.03
C ILE A 663 16.27 -35.56 23.84
N ARG A 664 15.97 -34.68 22.86
CA ARG A 664 16.75 -33.47 22.63
C ARG A 664 16.79 -32.49 23.82
N VAL A 665 15.82 -32.55 24.70
CA VAL A 665 15.74 -31.70 25.90
C VAL A 665 16.53 -32.30 27.05
N LEU A 666 16.83 -33.59 26.99
CA LEU A 666 17.58 -34.29 28.01
C LEU A 666 19.09 -33.97 27.84
N ARG A 667 19.82 -33.89 28.95
CA ARG A 667 21.27 -33.69 28.95
C ARG A 667 22.02 -34.90 28.39
N GLU A 668 21.51 -36.09 28.64
CA GLU A 668 22.06 -37.36 28.16
C GLU A 668 20.94 -38.18 27.48
N PRO A 669 21.23 -38.83 26.34
CA PRO A 669 20.27 -39.70 25.72
C PRO A 669 19.96 -40.89 26.66
N PRO A 670 18.68 -41.37 26.69
CA PRO A 670 18.32 -42.55 27.49
C PRO A 670 18.99 -43.80 26.93
N ASP A 671 19.10 -44.81 27.77
CA ASP A 671 19.41 -46.17 27.31
C ASP A 671 18.21 -46.81 26.59
N VAL A 672 18.39 -48.03 26.08
CA VAL A 672 17.32 -48.77 25.37
C VAL A 672 16.10 -48.99 26.25
N GLY A 673 16.28 -49.27 27.55
CA GLY A 673 15.19 -49.42 28.50
C GLY A 673 14.37 -48.14 28.64
N GLY A 674 15.06 -47.00 28.79
CA GLY A 674 14.43 -45.67 28.83
C GLY A 674 13.67 -45.31 27.56
N LEU A 675 14.13 -45.72 26.35
CA LEU A 675 13.39 -45.55 25.11
C LEU A 675 12.06 -46.32 25.12
N VAL A 676 12.14 -47.59 25.55
CA VAL A 676 10.96 -48.47 25.63
C VAL A 676 9.95 -47.95 26.65
N ASP A 677 10.41 -47.46 27.78
CA ASP A 677 9.54 -46.84 28.79
C ASP A 677 8.88 -45.56 28.27
N MET A 678 9.59 -44.73 27.52
CA MET A 678 9.01 -43.55 26.85
C MET A 678 7.92 -43.95 25.84
N LEU A 679 8.12 -45.01 25.06
CA LEU A 679 7.10 -45.55 24.14
C LEU A 679 5.88 -46.04 24.88
N ARG A 680 6.07 -46.78 26.00
CA ARG A 680 4.97 -47.25 26.86
C ARG A 680 4.19 -46.07 27.47
N ASP A 681 4.87 -45.04 27.90
CA ASP A 681 4.21 -43.85 28.42
C ASP A 681 3.31 -43.18 27.38
N CYS A 682 3.74 -43.06 26.11
CA CYS A 682 2.89 -42.54 25.04
C CYS A 682 1.59 -43.36 24.90
N LEU A 683 1.64 -44.66 25.05
CA LEU A 683 0.47 -45.53 24.96
C LEU A 683 -0.47 -45.41 26.16
N ARG A 684 0.04 -45.13 27.36
CA ARG A 684 -0.81 -44.91 28.56
C ARG A 684 -1.79 -43.77 28.36
N TYR A 685 -1.38 -42.68 27.72
CA TYR A 685 -2.26 -41.55 27.41
C TYR A 685 -3.31 -41.88 26.36
N LYS A 686 -3.05 -42.82 25.45
CA LYS A 686 -4.01 -43.27 24.42
C LYS A 686 -5.08 -44.25 24.95
N LYS A 687 -4.79 -44.97 26.02
CA LYS A 687 -5.69 -45.98 26.62
C LYS A 687 -6.68 -45.43 27.65
N GLN A 688 -6.58 -44.16 28.06
CA GLN A 688 -7.56 -43.56 28.95
C GLN A 688 -8.83 -43.21 28.17
N PRO A 689 -10.01 -43.83 28.48
CA PRO A 689 -11.26 -43.37 27.95
C PRO A 689 -11.44 -41.90 28.43
N SER A 690 -11.86 -41.03 27.56
CA SER A 690 -12.23 -39.65 27.91
C SER A 690 -13.32 -39.71 28.97
N GLN A 691 -12.95 -39.49 30.24
CA GLN A 691 -13.96 -39.25 31.28
C GLN A 691 -14.64 -37.89 30.89
N PRO A 692 -15.98 -37.89 30.75
CA PRO A 692 -16.66 -36.66 30.55
C PRO A 692 -16.44 -35.77 31.79
N ILE A 693 -15.79 -34.62 31.61
CA ILE A 693 -15.73 -33.59 32.64
C ILE A 693 -17.12 -32.94 32.66
N GLY A 694 -18.04 -33.55 33.43
CA GLY A 694 -19.34 -33.04 33.74
C GLY A 694 -19.49 -32.91 35.26
N PHE A 695 -19.84 -31.74 35.74
CA PHE A 695 -20.31 -31.57 37.10
C PHE A 695 -21.59 -32.39 37.29
N MET A 696 -21.50 -33.48 38.06
CA MET A 696 -22.70 -34.15 38.60
C MET A 696 -23.36 -33.21 39.61
N THR A 697 -24.42 -32.51 39.19
CA THR A 697 -25.39 -31.96 40.13
C THR A 697 -26.16 -33.13 40.74
N SER A 698 -25.86 -33.48 41.98
CA SER A 698 -26.66 -34.35 42.80
C SER A 698 -28.01 -33.64 43.06
N LEU A 699 -29.07 -34.14 42.42
CA LEU A 699 -30.44 -33.89 42.82
C LEU A 699 -30.78 -34.81 44.01
N HIS A 700 -31.02 -34.18 45.17
CA HIS A 700 -31.88 -34.72 46.21
C HIS A 700 -33.24 -34.09 46.12
#